data_89ad8b446e4a0a696601898c76a47b89
#
_entry.id   89ad8b446e4a0a696601898c76a47b89
#
_cell.length_a   1.000
_cell.length_b   1.000
_cell.length_c   1.000
_cell.angle_alpha   90.00
_cell.angle_beta   90.00
_cell.angle_gamma   90.00
#
_symmetry.space_group_name_H-M   'P 1'
#
loop_
_entity.id
_entity.type
_entity.pdbx_description
1 polymer ?
#
loop_
_entity_poly.entity_id
_entity_poly.type
_entity_poly.pdbx_seq_one_letter_code
_entity_poly.pdbx_strand_id
1 'polypeptide(L)'
;MTVKNPTPRHTHPTRDSNKLSMRAAREAQNGLAVTLANVNSSPAGLTEEEAQGRLQRDGHNEVAHDRPPHALVQLLHAFNNPFIYVLMTLTGISFFTDFWLPLQAGEETDLTGVIIVLVMVLASGVMRFWQEHRSAKAAEALKAMVRTTAAVLRREQLGAQARVRELPMRELVVGDIIQLSAGDMIPADIRLIESRDLFISQAVLTGEALPVEKYDTLGAVQEKSAKAQAADQQDLLDLPNICFMGTNVVSGTATAVVVATGARTYFGSLARSIVGSRAHTAFDRGVNSVSWLLIRFMLVMVPIVLLINGFTKGDWAEAFMFALAVAVGLTPEMLPMIVSANLAKGAAAMARRKVVVKRLNAIQNFGAMDVLCTDKTGTLTQDRIILEHHVDVGGNRCDEVLQLAWLNSHHQSGMKNLMDRAVVSFAEDNPQFTPPAAWRKVDELPFDFVRRRLSVILADASGGHLLVCKGAVEEMLETASRVRQQGTAVSLDAERRSALLKLAEAYNRDGFRVLLVGTRQIAAGQTQTQYSASDERELIIEGLLTFLDPPKESAGPAIAALRDNGVTVKVLTGDNPTVTAKICREVGLEAGEPLLGRDIEHMDDEVLARRVEERTVFAKLTPLQKSRVLKALQANGHTVGFLGDGINDAPALRDADVGISVDSGTDIAKESADIILLEKSLMVLEEGVIKGRETFGNIMKYLNMTASSNFGNVFSVLVASAFIPFLPMLAIHLLLQNLMYDFSQLALPWDKMDKEYLAKPRKWDARNIGRFMLWIGPTSSIFDITTFALMWYVFAANSVEMASLFQSGWFIEGLLSQTLVVHMLRTRKIPFIQSTAALPVMLATGLVMALGIYVPFSPLGSMVGLVPLPWEYFPWLVGTLLSYCVVAQTMKTLYIRRFKQWF
;
A
#
# COMPACT_ATOMS: atom_id res chain seq x y z
N MET A 1 2.24 -27.52 21.12
CA MET A 1 2.75 -28.16 19.90
C MET A 1 3.33 -27.07 19.02
N THR A 2 4.64 -26.97 19.01
CA THR A 2 5.44 -26.02 18.25
C THR A 2 5.46 -26.43 16.78
N VAL A 3 4.80 -25.67 15.94
CA VAL A 3 4.86 -25.86 14.47
C VAL A 3 6.19 -25.29 13.98
N LYS A 4 7.09 -26.16 13.55
CA LYS A 4 8.31 -25.79 12.84
C LYS A 4 7.94 -25.17 11.49
N ASN A 5 8.40 -23.93 11.27
CA ASN A 5 8.38 -23.30 9.94
C ASN A 5 9.21 -24.14 8.95
N PRO A 6 8.68 -24.47 7.79
CA PRO A 6 9.47 -25.09 6.73
C PRO A 6 10.41 -24.04 6.11
N THR A 7 11.70 -24.34 6.12
CA THR A 7 12.72 -23.63 5.33
C THR A 7 12.30 -23.59 3.85
N PRO A 8 12.50 -22.48 3.13
CA PRO A 8 12.18 -22.42 1.70
C PRO A 8 13.07 -23.41 0.95
N ARG A 9 12.45 -24.40 0.32
CA ARG A 9 13.14 -25.27 -0.64
C ARG A 9 13.45 -24.46 -1.88
N HIS A 10 14.72 -24.38 -2.26
CA HIS A 10 15.16 -23.94 -3.58
C HIS A 10 14.46 -24.83 -4.62
N THR A 11 13.43 -24.30 -5.27
CA THR A 11 12.80 -24.98 -6.39
C THR A 11 13.66 -24.78 -7.63
N HIS A 12 14.12 -25.89 -8.23
CA HIS A 12 14.83 -25.89 -9.51
C HIS A 12 13.97 -25.22 -10.60
N PRO A 13 14.57 -24.39 -11.47
CA PRO A 13 13.86 -23.70 -12.53
C PRO A 13 13.21 -24.68 -13.52
N THR A 14 12.00 -24.35 -13.95
CA THR A 14 11.25 -25.13 -14.93
C THR A 14 11.92 -25.07 -16.33
N ARG A 15 11.66 -26.06 -17.20
CA ARG A 15 12.26 -26.22 -18.54
C ARG A 15 12.12 -24.96 -19.44
N ASP A 16 11.12 -24.11 -19.21
CA ASP A 16 10.90 -22.86 -19.95
C ASP A 16 11.72 -21.67 -19.42
N SER A 17 12.02 -21.63 -18.11
CA SER A 17 12.95 -20.64 -17.55
C SER A 17 14.38 -20.84 -18.08
N ASN A 18 14.80 -22.10 -18.32
CA ASN A 18 16.08 -22.41 -18.93
C ASN A 18 16.22 -21.89 -20.37
N LYS A 19 15.14 -21.84 -21.18
CA LYS A 19 15.19 -21.31 -22.54
C LYS A 19 15.32 -19.78 -22.59
N LEU A 20 14.66 -19.07 -21.68
CA LEU A 20 14.71 -17.60 -21.58
C LEU A 20 16.07 -17.14 -21.01
N SER A 21 16.58 -17.86 -20.02
CA SER A 21 17.90 -17.66 -19.47
C SER A 21 19.02 -17.86 -20.49
N MET A 22 18.87 -18.82 -21.43
CA MET A 22 19.78 -19.03 -22.54
C MET A 22 19.80 -17.87 -23.54
N ARG A 23 18.68 -17.11 -23.69
CA ARG A 23 18.64 -15.95 -24.58
C ARG A 23 19.46 -14.78 -24.00
N ALA A 24 19.24 -14.42 -22.73
CA ALA A 24 20.01 -13.38 -22.05
C ALA A 24 21.52 -13.71 -22.02
N ALA A 25 21.88 -14.97 -21.71
CA ALA A 25 23.25 -15.44 -21.72
C ALA A 25 23.88 -15.35 -23.12
N ARG A 26 23.13 -15.67 -24.19
CA ARG A 26 23.58 -15.55 -25.57
C ARG A 26 23.84 -14.11 -25.97
N GLU A 27 22.88 -13.19 -25.63
CA GLU A 27 23.05 -11.76 -25.92
C GLU A 27 24.20 -11.12 -25.10
N ALA A 28 24.51 -11.65 -23.91
CA ALA A 28 25.64 -11.22 -23.11
C ALA A 28 27.01 -11.53 -23.80
N GLN A 29 27.07 -12.67 -24.50
CA GLN A 29 28.30 -13.12 -25.20
C GLN A 29 28.45 -12.50 -26.61
N ASN A 30 27.35 -11.98 -27.17
CA ASN A 30 27.35 -11.38 -28.49
C ASN A 30 28.03 -10.00 -28.48
N GLY A 31 28.72 -9.65 -29.56
CA GLY A 31 29.12 -8.26 -29.79
C GLY A 31 27.94 -7.34 -29.95
N LEU A 32 28.08 -6.06 -29.56
CA LEU A 32 26.98 -5.07 -29.56
C LEU A 32 26.29 -5.00 -30.96
N ALA A 33 27.05 -5.00 -32.04
CA ALA A 33 26.52 -4.97 -33.40
C ALA A 33 25.62 -6.20 -33.71
N VAL A 34 26.00 -7.37 -33.22
CA VAL A 34 25.21 -8.61 -33.37
C VAL A 34 23.93 -8.55 -32.53
N THR A 35 24.03 -8.05 -31.28
CA THR A 35 22.82 -7.88 -30.44
C THR A 35 21.84 -6.90 -31.06
N LEU A 36 22.30 -5.73 -31.54
CA LEU A 36 21.45 -4.75 -32.22
C LEU A 36 20.80 -5.35 -33.48
N ALA A 37 21.54 -6.14 -34.28
CA ALA A 37 20.99 -6.86 -35.42
C ALA A 37 19.91 -7.89 -35.00
N ASN A 38 20.15 -8.66 -33.93
CA ASN A 38 19.23 -9.67 -33.40
C ASN A 38 17.88 -9.09 -32.95
N VAL A 39 17.91 -7.87 -32.41
CA VAL A 39 16.70 -7.14 -31.99
C VAL A 39 16.18 -6.18 -33.07
N ASN A 40 16.78 -6.19 -34.28
CA ASN A 40 16.47 -5.29 -35.40
C ASN A 40 16.39 -3.82 -34.94
N SER A 41 17.45 -3.32 -34.31
CA SER A 41 17.55 -1.96 -33.78
C SER A 41 18.85 -1.29 -34.20
N SER A 42 18.99 -0.02 -33.90
CA SER A 42 20.19 0.78 -34.14
C SER A 42 20.53 1.62 -32.90
N PRO A 43 21.77 2.12 -32.76
CA PRO A 43 22.13 3.01 -31.66
C PRO A 43 21.28 4.30 -31.60
N ALA A 44 20.64 4.68 -32.71
CA ALA A 44 19.72 5.83 -32.77
C ALA A 44 18.28 5.51 -32.38
N GLY A 45 18.01 4.28 -31.94
CA GLY A 45 16.70 3.79 -31.53
C GLY A 45 15.78 3.42 -32.70
N LEU A 46 14.57 2.99 -32.35
CA LEU A 46 13.50 2.64 -33.30
C LEU A 46 12.77 3.89 -33.80
N THR A 47 12.09 3.76 -34.94
CA THR A 47 11.08 4.73 -35.33
C THR A 47 9.78 4.50 -34.55
N GLU A 48 8.94 5.54 -34.45
CA GLU A 48 7.67 5.42 -33.73
C GLU A 48 6.73 4.38 -34.36
N GLU A 49 6.74 4.29 -35.70
CA GLU A 49 5.95 3.30 -36.45
C GLU A 49 6.41 1.87 -36.18
N GLU A 50 7.74 1.62 -36.17
CA GLU A 50 8.32 0.31 -35.81
C GLU A 50 7.97 -0.09 -34.38
N ALA A 51 8.05 0.87 -33.44
CA ALA A 51 7.74 0.61 -32.04
C ALA A 51 6.26 0.27 -31.85
N GLN A 52 5.34 0.99 -32.49
CA GLN A 52 3.91 0.70 -32.46
C GLN A 52 3.58 -0.66 -33.07
N GLY A 53 4.19 -1.00 -34.21
CA GLY A 53 4.02 -2.30 -34.83
C GLY A 53 4.49 -3.45 -33.94
N ARG A 54 5.61 -3.27 -33.20
CA ARG A 54 6.09 -4.26 -32.21
C ARG A 54 5.18 -4.34 -31.00
N LEU A 55 4.65 -3.22 -30.52
CA LEU A 55 3.73 -3.19 -29.40
C LEU A 55 2.44 -3.95 -29.69
N GLN A 56 1.91 -3.80 -30.92
CA GLN A 56 0.72 -4.55 -31.36
C GLN A 56 1.00 -6.05 -31.49
N ARG A 57 2.18 -6.44 -31.97
CA ARG A 57 2.56 -7.84 -32.20
C ARG A 57 2.92 -8.55 -30.89
N ASP A 58 3.73 -7.93 -30.04
CA ASP A 58 4.38 -8.56 -28.87
C ASP A 58 3.64 -8.27 -27.56
N GLY A 59 2.70 -7.30 -27.57
CA GLY A 59 1.93 -6.85 -26.41
C GLY A 59 2.71 -5.88 -25.52
N HIS A 60 2.04 -5.43 -24.44
CA HIS A 60 2.62 -4.50 -23.47
C HIS A 60 3.71 -5.16 -22.64
N ASN A 61 4.69 -4.36 -22.21
CA ASN A 61 5.74 -4.76 -21.29
C ASN A 61 5.17 -4.84 -19.85
N GLU A 62 4.34 -5.83 -19.63
CA GLU A 62 3.73 -6.14 -18.35
C GLU A 62 4.03 -7.59 -18.01
N VAL A 63 4.56 -7.83 -16.82
CA VAL A 63 4.56 -9.18 -16.24
C VAL A 63 3.12 -9.49 -15.89
N ALA A 64 2.64 -10.68 -16.23
CA ALA A 64 1.28 -11.12 -15.92
C ALA A 64 1.03 -10.97 -14.41
N HIS A 65 0.59 -9.81 -14.01
CA HIS A 65 -0.09 -9.62 -12.74
C HIS A 65 -1.47 -10.25 -12.88
N ASP A 66 -2.03 -10.75 -11.77
CA ASP A 66 -3.39 -11.24 -11.73
C ASP A 66 -4.34 -10.22 -12.38
N ARG A 67 -4.50 -10.29 -13.69
CA ARG A 67 -5.64 -9.60 -14.32
C ARG A 67 -6.87 -10.20 -13.69
N PRO A 68 -7.81 -9.38 -13.24
CA PRO A 68 -9.06 -9.93 -12.75
C PRO A 68 -9.59 -10.89 -13.80
N PRO A 69 -9.99 -12.10 -13.43
CA PRO A 69 -10.45 -13.09 -14.39
C PRO A 69 -11.61 -12.52 -15.23
N HIS A 70 -11.81 -13.04 -16.42
CA HIS A 70 -12.89 -12.58 -17.30
C HIS A 70 -14.22 -12.53 -16.55
N ALA A 71 -15.09 -11.55 -16.83
CA ALA A 71 -16.35 -11.33 -16.11
C ALA A 71 -17.20 -12.60 -15.94
N LEU A 72 -17.22 -13.48 -16.94
CA LEU A 72 -17.92 -14.76 -16.86
C LEU A 72 -17.30 -15.71 -15.81
N VAL A 73 -15.99 -15.73 -15.71
CA VAL A 73 -15.26 -16.53 -14.70
C VAL A 73 -15.48 -15.94 -13.30
N GLN A 74 -15.49 -14.61 -13.16
CA GLN A 74 -15.86 -13.94 -11.92
C GLN A 74 -17.29 -14.28 -11.50
N LEU A 75 -18.23 -14.31 -12.45
CA LEU A 75 -19.60 -14.69 -12.18
C LEU A 75 -19.68 -16.13 -11.65
N LEU A 76 -19.00 -17.08 -12.31
CA LEU A 76 -18.97 -18.47 -11.84
C LEU A 76 -18.30 -18.59 -10.47
N HIS A 77 -17.21 -17.87 -10.22
CA HIS A 77 -16.57 -17.84 -8.89
C HIS A 77 -17.46 -17.21 -7.82
N ALA A 78 -18.32 -16.27 -8.16
CA ALA A 78 -19.27 -15.71 -7.20
C ALA A 78 -20.22 -16.76 -6.61
N PHE A 79 -20.53 -17.83 -7.38
CA PHE A 79 -21.31 -18.97 -6.92
C PHE A 79 -20.48 -20.03 -6.17
N ASN A 80 -19.17 -19.96 -6.20
CA ASN A 80 -18.29 -20.85 -5.42
C ASN A 80 -18.14 -20.33 -3.97
N ASN A 81 -19.17 -20.55 -3.17
CA ASN A 81 -19.26 -20.07 -1.80
C ASN A 81 -19.90 -21.17 -0.94
N PRO A 82 -19.39 -21.47 0.27
CA PRO A 82 -19.99 -22.41 1.21
C PRO A 82 -21.47 -22.18 1.47
N PHE A 83 -21.90 -20.93 1.52
CA PHE A 83 -23.32 -20.57 1.67
C PHE A 83 -24.18 -21.04 0.50
N ILE A 84 -23.77 -20.75 -0.72
CA ILE A 84 -24.51 -21.21 -1.89
C ILE A 84 -24.59 -22.74 -1.92
N TYR A 85 -23.53 -23.43 -1.48
CA TYR A 85 -23.58 -24.88 -1.36
C TYR A 85 -24.60 -25.36 -0.32
N VAL A 86 -24.72 -24.65 0.81
CA VAL A 86 -25.74 -24.95 1.82
C VAL A 86 -27.14 -24.69 1.26
N LEU A 87 -27.35 -23.56 0.58
CA LEU A 87 -28.63 -23.27 -0.08
C LEU A 87 -28.95 -24.28 -1.16
N MET A 88 -27.99 -24.72 -1.97
CA MET A 88 -28.19 -25.78 -2.98
C MET A 88 -28.52 -27.13 -2.34
N THR A 89 -27.88 -27.44 -1.21
CA THR A 89 -28.23 -28.64 -0.44
C THR A 89 -29.65 -28.55 0.08
N LEU A 90 -30.03 -27.41 0.65
CA LEU A 90 -31.40 -27.13 1.08
C LEU A 90 -32.41 -27.28 -0.04
N THR A 91 -32.10 -26.68 -1.19
CA THR A 91 -32.90 -26.81 -2.42
C THR A 91 -33.06 -28.26 -2.85
N GLY A 92 -31.98 -29.03 -2.81
CA GLY A 92 -32.01 -30.47 -3.16
C GLY A 92 -32.88 -31.30 -2.22
N ILE A 93 -32.79 -31.04 -0.90
CA ILE A 93 -33.64 -31.69 0.08
C ILE A 93 -35.11 -31.31 -0.10
N SER A 94 -35.40 -29.99 -0.22
CA SER A 94 -36.76 -29.51 -0.47
C SER A 94 -37.36 -30.06 -1.76
N PHE A 95 -36.58 -30.11 -2.84
CA PHE A 95 -37.02 -30.76 -4.09
C PHE A 95 -37.38 -32.24 -3.86
N PHE A 96 -36.60 -32.95 -3.07
CA PHE A 96 -36.86 -34.38 -2.82
C PHE A 96 -38.09 -34.57 -1.92
N THR A 97 -38.23 -33.76 -0.85
CA THR A 97 -39.33 -33.88 0.12
C THR A 97 -40.66 -33.36 -0.39
N ASP A 98 -40.65 -32.20 -1.12
CA ASP A 98 -41.84 -31.46 -1.44
C ASP A 98 -42.32 -31.73 -2.89
N PHE A 99 -41.45 -32.29 -3.73
CA PHE A 99 -41.79 -32.60 -5.12
C PHE A 99 -41.65 -34.08 -5.47
N TRP A 100 -40.47 -34.70 -5.23
CA TRP A 100 -40.18 -36.06 -5.69
C TRP A 100 -40.96 -37.12 -4.93
N LEU A 101 -40.97 -37.08 -3.58
CA LEU A 101 -41.72 -38.03 -2.76
C LEU A 101 -43.22 -37.90 -2.93
N PRO A 102 -43.87 -36.71 -2.92
CA PRO A 102 -45.29 -36.54 -3.20
C PRO A 102 -45.66 -37.00 -4.60
N LEU A 103 -44.81 -36.77 -5.61
CA LEU A 103 -45.02 -37.21 -6.97
C LEU A 103 -45.12 -38.74 -7.06
N GLN A 104 -44.26 -39.45 -6.34
CA GLN A 104 -44.32 -40.93 -6.27
C GLN A 104 -45.48 -41.46 -5.47
N ALA A 105 -45.92 -40.72 -4.45
CA ALA A 105 -47.08 -41.08 -3.64
C ALA A 105 -48.42 -40.74 -4.30
N GLY A 106 -48.40 -39.98 -5.43
CA GLY A 106 -49.62 -39.52 -6.08
C GLY A 106 -50.32 -38.36 -5.35
N GLU A 107 -49.57 -37.62 -4.55
CA GLU A 107 -50.02 -36.45 -3.78
C GLU A 107 -49.74 -35.15 -4.54
N GLU A 108 -50.31 -34.05 -4.10
CA GLU A 108 -50.04 -32.72 -4.70
C GLU A 108 -48.59 -32.33 -4.48
N THR A 109 -47.91 -31.88 -5.55
CA THR A 109 -46.47 -31.50 -5.54
C THR A 109 -46.36 -29.98 -5.38
N ASP A 110 -45.44 -29.49 -4.55
CA ASP A 110 -45.13 -28.09 -4.38
C ASP A 110 -43.67 -27.76 -4.73
N LEU A 111 -43.45 -26.93 -5.74
CA LEU A 111 -42.12 -26.45 -6.16
C LEU A 111 -41.83 -25.04 -5.67
N THR A 112 -42.75 -24.41 -4.96
CA THR A 112 -42.67 -22.99 -4.58
C THR A 112 -41.43 -22.72 -3.73
N GLY A 113 -41.17 -23.54 -2.72
CA GLY A 113 -40.01 -23.43 -1.86
C GLY A 113 -38.69 -23.56 -2.63
N VAL A 114 -38.63 -24.53 -3.52
CA VAL A 114 -37.47 -24.80 -4.40
C VAL A 114 -37.17 -23.58 -5.29
N ILE A 115 -38.21 -23.03 -5.94
CA ILE A 115 -38.07 -21.88 -6.84
C ILE A 115 -37.59 -20.64 -6.06
N ILE A 116 -38.13 -20.39 -4.87
CA ILE A 116 -37.75 -19.24 -4.05
C ILE A 116 -36.30 -19.35 -3.64
N VAL A 117 -35.85 -20.51 -3.16
CA VAL A 117 -34.44 -20.70 -2.77
C VAL A 117 -33.51 -20.56 -3.98
N LEU A 118 -33.89 -21.07 -5.15
CA LEU A 118 -33.13 -20.86 -6.38
C LEU A 118 -33.03 -19.38 -6.77
N VAL A 119 -34.11 -18.62 -6.65
CA VAL A 119 -34.10 -17.16 -6.89
C VAL A 119 -33.17 -16.46 -5.90
N MET A 120 -33.19 -16.89 -4.62
CA MET A 120 -32.28 -16.34 -3.59
C MET A 120 -30.82 -16.66 -3.92
N VAL A 121 -30.49 -17.88 -4.33
CA VAL A 121 -29.15 -18.29 -4.80
C VAL A 121 -28.70 -17.39 -5.95
N LEU A 122 -29.57 -17.18 -6.94
CA LEU A 122 -29.28 -16.35 -8.09
C LEU A 122 -29.07 -14.90 -7.69
N ALA A 123 -29.95 -14.33 -6.85
CA ALA A 123 -29.85 -12.95 -6.37
C ALA A 123 -28.55 -12.73 -5.58
N SER A 124 -28.21 -13.65 -4.67
CA SER A 124 -26.96 -13.57 -3.89
C SER A 124 -25.73 -13.66 -4.80
N GLY A 125 -25.70 -14.60 -5.74
CA GLY A 125 -24.59 -14.79 -6.65
C GLY A 125 -24.37 -13.59 -7.59
N VAL A 126 -25.46 -13.04 -8.14
CA VAL A 126 -25.40 -11.86 -9.03
C VAL A 126 -24.97 -10.61 -8.24
N MET A 127 -25.50 -10.41 -7.03
CA MET A 127 -25.15 -9.27 -6.19
C MET A 127 -23.68 -9.30 -5.80
N ARG A 128 -23.16 -10.47 -5.41
CA ARG A 128 -21.75 -10.67 -5.10
C ARG A 128 -20.87 -10.39 -6.32
N PHE A 129 -21.23 -10.97 -7.47
CA PHE A 129 -20.52 -10.70 -8.73
C PHE A 129 -20.47 -9.20 -9.05
N TRP A 130 -21.60 -8.51 -8.96
CA TRP A 130 -21.69 -7.09 -9.29
C TRP A 130 -20.78 -6.24 -8.40
N GLN A 131 -20.75 -6.53 -7.11
CA GLN A 131 -19.89 -5.78 -6.17
C GLN A 131 -18.40 -6.12 -6.33
N GLU A 132 -18.06 -7.40 -6.46
CA GLU A 132 -16.66 -7.82 -6.69
C GLU A 132 -16.13 -7.24 -8.00
N HIS A 133 -16.92 -7.29 -9.06
CA HIS A 133 -16.56 -6.72 -10.35
C HIS A 133 -16.37 -5.20 -10.29
N ARG A 134 -17.27 -4.49 -9.64
CA ARG A 134 -17.17 -3.03 -9.44
C ARG A 134 -15.96 -2.64 -8.60
N SER A 135 -15.69 -3.38 -7.54
CA SER A 135 -14.53 -3.15 -6.66
C SER A 135 -13.20 -3.42 -7.38
N ALA A 136 -13.12 -4.51 -8.15
CA ALA A 136 -11.93 -4.84 -8.96
C ALA A 136 -11.65 -3.76 -10.02
N LYS A 137 -12.70 -3.30 -10.74
CA LYS A 137 -12.59 -2.23 -11.73
C LYS A 137 -12.14 -0.89 -11.12
N ALA A 138 -12.62 -0.55 -9.93
CA ALA A 138 -12.21 0.64 -9.20
C ALA A 138 -10.73 0.55 -8.77
N ALA A 139 -10.29 -0.60 -8.28
CA ALA A 139 -8.89 -0.84 -7.89
C ALA A 139 -7.94 -0.76 -9.10
N GLU A 140 -8.35 -1.29 -10.25
CA GLU A 140 -7.57 -1.20 -11.49
C GLU A 140 -7.44 0.24 -12.00
N ALA A 141 -8.54 1.00 -11.96
CA ALA A 141 -8.53 2.42 -12.33
C ALA A 141 -7.58 3.25 -11.42
N LEU A 142 -7.51 2.93 -10.12
CA LEU A 142 -6.61 3.60 -9.19
C LEU A 142 -5.13 3.27 -9.48
N LYS A 143 -4.82 2.02 -9.79
CA LYS A 143 -3.45 1.62 -10.19
C LYS A 143 -2.98 2.33 -11.45
N ALA A 144 -3.89 2.60 -12.39
CA ALA A 144 -3.58 3.31 -13.62
C ALA A 144 -3.25 4.80 -13.42
N MET A 145 -3.55 5.39 -12.26
CA MET A 145 -3.23 6.78 -11.95
C MET A 145 -1.74 7.00 -11.66
N VAL A 146 -1.03 5.97 -11.23
CA VAL A 146 0.43 6.02 -10.97
C VAL A 146 1.15 5.47 -12.19
N ARG A 147 1.92 6.32 -12.86
CA ARG A 147 2.69 5.97 -14.06
C ARG A 147 4.17 5.95 -13.72
N THR A 148 4.81 4.80 -13.95
CA THR A 148 6.27 4.70 -14.04
C THR A 148 6.67 4.89 -15.49
N THR A 149 7.65 5.75 -15.74
CA THR A 149 8.13 6.08 -17.10
C THR A 149 9.57 5.64 -17.27
N ALA A 150 10.02 5.54 -18.52
CA ALA A 150 11.40 5.30 -18.87
C ALA A 150 11.84 6.29 -19.95
N ALA A 151 13.08 6.77 -19.86
CA ALA A 151 13.68 7.64 -20.87
C ALA A 151 14.09 6.79 -22.09
N VAL A 152 13.40 6.96 -23.19
CA VAL A 152 13.56 6.15 -24.42
C VAL A 152 14.02 7.02 -25.56
N LEU A 153 15.05 6.56 -26.27
CA LEU A 153 15.56 7.20 -27.48
C LEU A 153 14.83 6.65 -28.71
N ARG A 154 13.97 7.44 -29.32
CA ARG A 154 13.23 7.10 -30.54
C ARG A 154 13.37 8.20 -31.59
N ARG A 155 13.07 7.84 -32.84
CA ARG A 155 13.02 8.73 -34.00
C ARG A 155 11.58 8.86 -34.50
N GLU A 156 11.21 10.05 -34.98
CA GLU A 156 9.87 10.25 -35.57
C GLU A 156 9.72 9.48 -36.88
N GLN A 157 10.77 9.52 -37.72
CA GLN A 157 10.83 8.82 -39.02
C GLN A 157 12.27 8.37 -39.32
N LEU A 158 12.42 7.46 -40.29
CA LEU A 158 13.74 7.04 -40.79
C LEU A 158 14.54 8.26 -41.29
N GLY A 159 15.74 8.48 -40.74
CA GLY A 159 16.58 9.62 -41.04
C GLY A 159 16.38 10.87 -40.17
N ALA A 160 15.34 10.91 -39.31
CA ALA A 160 15.17 11.98 -38.34
C ALA A 160 16.17 11.87 -37.18
N GLN A 161 16.46 13.01 -36.53
CA GLN A 161 17.31 13.02 -35.35
C GLN A 161 16.64 12.30 -34.18
N ALA A 162 17.38 11.41 -33.51
CA ALA A 162 16.90 10.72 -32.34
C ALA A 162 16.65 11.68 -31.17
N ARG A 163 15.53 11.51 -30.49
CA ARG A 163 15.15 12.32 -29.31
C ARG A 163 14.82 11.39 -28.13
N VAL A 164 15.28 11.80 -26.95
CA VAL A 164 14.88 11.14 -25.70
C VAL A 164 13.46 11.61 -25.33
N ARG A 165 12.59 10.66 -25.02
CA ARG A 165 11.22 10.90 -24.58
C ARG A 165 10.91 10.04 -23.36
N GLU A 166 10.17 10.58 -22.42
CA GLU A 166 9.60 9.82 -21.31
C GLU A 166 8.37 9.06 -21.79
N LEU A 167 8.44 7.73 -21.74
CA LEU A 167 7.34 6.83 -22.13
C LEU A 167 6.94 5.97 -20.95
N PRO A 168 5.64 5.62 -20.82
CA PRO A 168 5.21 4.64 -19.84
C PRO A 168 5.96 3.33 -20.03
N MET A 169 6.51 2.75 -18.95
CA MET A 169 7.30 1.49 -19.02
C MET A 169 6.56 0.35 -19.74
N ARG A 170 5.23 0.34 -19.64
CA ARG A 170 4.39 -0.66 -20.34
C ARG A 170 4.44 -0.58 -21.87
N GLU A 171 4.83 0.56 -22.43
CA GLU A 171 4.90 0.80 -23.89
C GLU A 171 6.28 0.51 -24.49
N LEU A 172 7.20 0.00 -23.68
CA LEU A 172 8.50 -0.44 -24.12
C LEU A 172 8.41 -1.70 -24.97
N VAL A 173 9.21 -1.74 -26.02
CA VAL A 173 9.30 -2.89 -26.92
C VAL A 173 10.75 -3.37 -27.06
N VAL A 174 10.93 -4.63 -27.47
CA VAL A 174 12.27 -5.17 -27.76
C VAL A 174 12.93 -4.35 -28.87
N GLY A 175 14.16 -3.90 -28.64
CA GLY A 175 14.92 -3.03 -29.52
C GLY A 175 14.86 -1.55 -29.20
N ASP A 176 14.05 -1.10 -28.24
CA ASP A 176 14.12 0.27 -27.72
C ASP A 176 15.49 0.53 -27.10
N ILE A 177 15.99 1.75 -27.29
CA ILE A 177 17.19 2.25 -26.62
C ILE A 177 16.76 3.09 -25.44
N ILE A 178 17.19 2.73 -24.25
CA ILE A 178 16.84 3.45 -23.02
C ILE A 178 18.06 4.11 -22.40
N GLN A 179 17.81 5.22 -21.71
CA GLN A 179 18.81 5.89 -20.86
C GLN A 179 18.46 5.67 -19.41
N LEU A 180 19.46 5.38 -18.59
CA LEU A 180 19.33 5.07 -17.18
C LEU A 180 20.22 5.99 -16.35
N SER A 181 19.70 6.41 -15.22
CA SER A 181 20.38 7.24 -14.23
C SER A 181 20.13 6.68 -12.82
N ALA A 182 20.91 7.12 -11.85
CA ALA A 182 20.72 6.74 -10.46
C ALA A 182 19.27 7.03 -9.99
N GLY A 183 18.59 6.02 -9.47
CA GLY A 183 17.18 6.06 -9.05
C GLY A 183 16.20 5.42 -10.00
N ASP A 184 16.61 5.14 -11.23
CA ASP A 184 15.75 4.49 -12.21
C ASP A 184 15.60 3.01 -11.92
N MET A 185 14.41 2.50 -12.13
CA MET A 185 14.17 1.07 -12.16
C MET A 185 14.44 0.52 -13.56
N ILE A 186 15.07 -0.64 -13.65
CA ILE A 186 15.28 -1.33 -14.92
C ILE A 186 13.93 -1.82 -15.45
N PRO A 187 13.44 -1.25 -16.57
CA PRO A 187 12.05 -1.45 -16.99
C PRO A 187 11.81 -2.75 -17.76
N ALA A 188 12.87 -3.40 -18.23
CA ALA A 188 12.86 -4.62 -19.04
C ALA A 188 14.21 -5.33 -18.90
N ASP A 189 14.38 -6.52 -19.46
CA ASP A 189 15.73 -7.09 -19.55
C ASP A 189 16.51 -6.38 -20.64
N ILE A 190 17.68 -5.86 -20.29
CA ILE A 190 18.46 -4.95 -21.13
C ILE A 190 19.91 -5.38 -21.26
N ARG A 191 20.50 -5.07 -22.42
CA ARG A 191 21.91 -5.19 -22.71
C ARG A 191 22.57 -3.81 -22.72
N LEU A 192 23.59 -3.60 -21.92
CA LEU A 192 24.31 -2.34 -21.86
C LEU A 192 25.01 -2.04 -23.18
N ILE A 193 24.88 -0.81 -23.65
CA ILE A 193 25.58 -0.24 -24.81
C ILE A 193 26.78 0.58 -24.35
N GLU A 194 26.52 1.46 -23.35
CA GLU A 194 27.51 2.30 -22.69
C GLU A 194 27.14 2.39 -21.21
N SER A 195 28.12 2.30 -20.33
CA SER A 195 27.92 2.42 -18.89
C SER A 195 29.06 3.20 -18.25
N ARG A 196 28.74 3.97 -17.19
CA ARG A 196 29.70 4.75 -16.40
C ARG A 196 29.42 4.56 -14.94
N ASP A 197 30.35 3.93 -14.23
CA ASP A 197 30.26 3.63 -12.79
C ASP A 197 28.88 3.10 -12.36
N LEU A 198 28.36 2.16 -13.17
CA LEU A 198 27.00 1.65 -13.03
C LEU A 198 26.94 0.56 -11.96
N PHE A 199 26.28 0.86 -10.85
CA PHE A 199 25.96 -0.09 -9.80
C PHE A 199 24.47 -0.39 -9.76
N ILE A 200 24.09 -1.65 -9.81
CA ILE A 200 22.71 -2.14 -9.83
C ILE A 200 22.43 -2.91 -8.55
N SER A 201 21.34 -2.56 -7.85
CA SER A 201 20.81 -3.38 -6.78
C SER A 201 19.95 -4.50 -7.36
N GLN A 202 20.33 -5.73 -7.10
CA GLN A 202 19.61 -6.94 -7.50
C GLN A 202 18.82 -7.55 -6.33
N ALA A 203 18.66 -6.83 -5.22
CA ALA A 203 18.02 -7.30 -3.99
C ALA A 203 16.63 -7.91 -4.20
N VAL A 204 15.88 -7.41 -5.19
CA VAL A 204 14.55 -7.92 -5.54
C VAL A 204 14.61 -9.35 -6.09
N LEU A 205 15.70 -9.72 -6.74
CA LEU A 205 15.90 -11.04 -7.37
C LEU A 205 16.71 -12.00 -6.50
N THR A 206 17.75 -11.48 -5.82
CA THR A 206 18.70 -12.30 -5.06
C THR A 206 18.45 -12.29 -3.56
N GLY A 207 17.76 -11.26 -3.05
CA GLY A 207 17.65 -10.97 -1.61
C GLY A 207 18.92 -10.35 -1.01
N GLU A 208 20.00 -10.16 -1.79
CA GLU A 208 21.25 -9.57 -1.34
C GLU A 208 21.22 -8.04 -1.47
N ALA A 209 21.59 -7.34 -0.40
CA ALA A 209 21.49 -5.88 -0.33
C ALA A 209 22.67 -5.15 -1.02
N LEU A 210 23.78 -5.83 -1.31
CA LEU A 210 24.96 -5.19 -1.90
C LEU A 210 24.76 -4.95 -3.39
N PRO A 211 24.98 -3.71 -3.89
CA PRO A 211 24.93 -3.41 -5.31
C PRO A 211 26.03 -4.12 -6.08
N VAL A 212 25.72 -4.55 -7.30
CA VAL A 212 26.65 -5.21 -8.22
C VAL A 212 27.04 -4.22 -9.31
N GLU A 213 28.34 -4.11 -9.57
CA GLU A 213 28.85 -3.29 -10.65
C GLU A 213 28.62 -3.98 -12.01
N LYS A 214 28.14 -3.21 -13.00
CA LYS A 214 27.86 -3.69 -14.36
C LYS A 214 28.68 -2.91 -15.40
N TYR A 215 29.13 -3.61 -16.39
CA TYR A 215 30.05 -3.08 -17.44
C TYR A 215 29.48 -3.33 -18.83
N ASP A 216 29.78 -2.44 -19.78
CA ASP A 216 29.39 -2.56 -21.19
C ASP A 216 30.36 -3.39 -22.02
N THR A 217 31.61 -3.63 -21.53
CA THR A 217 32.69 -4.22 -22.28
C THR A 217 32.67 -5.75 -22.31
N LEU A 218 32.93 -6.32 -23.52
CA LEU A 218 33.04 -7.78 -23.72
C LEU A 218 34.22 -8.42 -23.01
N GLY A 219 35.32 -7.68 -22.80
CA GLY A 219 36.51 -8.18 -22.10
C GLY A 219 36.20 -8.63 -20.67
N ALA A 220 35.36 -7.89 -19.95
CA ALA A 220 34.91 -8.26 -18.62
C ALA A 220 34.04 -9.54 -18.63
N VAL A 221 33.24 -9.76 -19.69
CA VAL A 221 32.44 -10.97 -19.87
C VAL A 221 33.29 -12.19 -20.09
N GLN A 222 34.33 -12.07 -20.93
CA GLN A 222 35.24 -13.18 -21.25
C GLN A 222 36.08 -13.58 -20.04
N GLU A 223 36.56 -12.63 -19.25
CA GLU A 223 37.33 -12.88 -18.03
C GLU A 223 36.52 -13.57 -16.94
N LYS A 224 35.27 -13.15 -16.72
CA LYS A 224 34.35 -13.82 -15.78
C LYS A 224 33.86 -15.18 -16.28
N SER A 225 33.59 -15.32 -17.59
CA SER A 225 33.22 -16.62 -18.18
C SER A 225 34.36 -17.64 -18.09
N ALA A 226 35.62 -17.23 -18.24
CA ALA A 226 36.78 -18.11 -18.07
C ALA A 226 36.95 -18.55 -16.60
N LYS A 227 36.68 -17.68 -15.64
CA LYS A 227 36.67 -18.01 -14.21
C LYS A 227 35.47 -18.89 -13.80
N ALA A 228 34.34 -18.74 -14.44
CA ALA A 228 33.11 -19.49 -14.16
C ALA A 228 33.07 -20.87 -14.82
N GLN A 229 33.77 -21.09 -15.95
CA GLN A 229 33.96 -22.42 -16.53
C GLN A 229 34.78 -23.36 -15.62
N ALA A 230 35.51 -22.79 -14.65
CA ALA A 230 36.18 -23.54 -13.61
C ALA A 230 35.28 -23.88 -12.39
N ALA A 231 34.10 -23.29 -12.30
CA ALA A 231 33.09 -23.55 -11.27
C ALA A 231 31.76 -23.85 -12.00
N ASP A 232 31.30 -25.04 -12.01
CA ASP A 232 30.24 -25.69 -12.78
C ASP A 232 28.83 -25.02 -12.70
N GLN A 233 28.70 -23.71 -12.37
CA GLN A 233 27.44 -22.95 -12.34
C GLN A 233 27.66 -21.47 -12.68
N GLN A 234 27.32 -21.06 -13.91
CA GLN A 234 27.16 -19.64 -14.26
C GLN A 234 25.81 -19.12 -13.75
N ASP A 235 25.85 -18.29 -12.71
CA ASP A 235 24.64 -17.59 -12.28
C ASP A 235 24.35 -16.45 -13.28
N LEU A 236 23.16 -16.46 -13.89
CA LEU A 236 22.70 -15.47 -14.88
C LEU A 236 22.75 -14.04 -14.36
N LEU A 237 22.55 -13.86 -13.05
CA LEU A 237 22.53 -12.58 -12.39
C LEU A 237 23.93 -11.94 -12.32
N ASP A 238 24.98 -12.75 -12.45
CA ASP A 238 26.38 -12.30 -12.48
C ASP A 238 26.87 -11.81 -13.86
N LEU A 239 26.02 -11.90 -14.90
CA LEU A 239 26.36 -11.39 -16.22
C LEU A 239 26.64 -9.88 -16.13
N PRO A 240 27.88 -9.44 -16.52
CA PRO A 240 28.32 -8.07 -16.25
C PRO A 240 27.61 -7.01 -17.10
N ASN A 241 27.09 -7.38 -18.28
CA ASN A 241 26.56 -6.48 -19.28
C ASN A 241 25.04 -6.61 -19.51
N ILE A 242 24.38 -7.44 -18.71
CA ILE A 242 22.92 -7.61 -18.70
C ILE A 242 22.36 -7.09 -17.39
N CYS A 243 21.29 -6.30 -17.46
CA CYS A 243 20.50 -5.91 -16.30
C CYS A 243 19.07 -6.41 -16.46
N PHE A 244 18.51 -6.89 -15.38
CA PHE A 244 17.21 -7.57 -15.37
C PHE A 244 16.08 -6.66 -14.90
N MET A 245 14.91 -6.86 -15.46
CA MET A 245 13.68 -6.16 -15.08
C MET A 245 13.45 -6.22 -13.57
N GLY A 246 13.05 -5.10 -12.98
CA GLY A 246 12.73 -4.97 -11.56
C GLY A 246 13.93 -4.73 -10.65
N THR A 247 15.16 -4.73 -11.18
CA THR A 247 16.34 -4.23 -10.48
C THR A 247 16.44 -2.70 -10.61
N ASN A 248 17.26 -2.05 -9.82
CA ASN A 248 17.36 -0.59 -9.84
C ASN A 248 18.79 -0.08 -9.87
N VAL A 249 18.98 1.06 -10.53
CA VAL A 249 20.25 1.77 -10.59
C VAL A 249 20.51 2.48 -9.26
N VAL A 250 21.60 2.10 -8.58
CA VAL A 250 22.02 2.73 -7.33
C VAL A 250 22.92 3.94 -7.60
N SER A 251 23.87 3.80 -8.52
CA SER A 251 24.72 4.90 -8.95
C SER A 251 25.14 4.71 -10.41
N GLY A 252 25.66 5.77 -11.01
CA GLY A 252 26.12 5.78 -12.39
C GLY A 252 25.04 6.09 -13.41
N THR A 253 25.43 6.01 -14.69
CA THR A 253 24.55 6.22 -15.84
C THR A 253 24.80 5.14 -16.89
N ALA A 254 23.79 4.82 -17.72
CA ALA A 254 23.96 3.88 -18.81
C ALA A 254 23.00 4.15 -19.96
N THR A 255 23.43 3.73 -21.15
CA THR A 255 22.55 3.57 -22.33
C THR A 255 22.46 2.07 -22.61
N ALA A 256 21.27 1.56 -22.86
CA ALA A 256 21.04 0.13 -23.04
C ALA A 256 19.98 -0.16 -24.10
N VAL A 257 20.03 -1.36 -24.69
CA VAL A 257 19.00 -1.86 -25.61
C VAL A 257 18.13 -2.89 -24.91
N VAL A 258 16.81 -2.79 -25.09
CA VAL A 258 15.83 -3.74 -24.57
C VAL A 258 15.90 -5.05 -25.34
N VAL A 259 16.20 -6.16 -24.66
CA VAL A 259 16.33 -7.50 -25.27
C VAL A 259 15.14 -8.42 -24.99
N ALA A 260 14.41 -8.20 -23.89
CA ALA A 260 13.18 -8.92 -23.58
C ALA A 260 12.22 -8.05 -22.77
N THR A 261 10.91 -8.24 -22.98
CA THR A 261 9.84 -7.49 -22.33
C THR A 261 8.77 -8.41 -21.71
N GLY A 262 8.09 -7.94 -20.69
CA GLY A 262 6.93 -8.54 -20.04
C GLY A 262 7.19 -9.99 -19.56
N ALA A 263 6.31 -10.89 -19.94
CA ALA A 263 6.40 -12.31 -19.53
C ALA A 263 7.65 -13.06 -20.05
N ARG A 264 8.38 -12.45 -20.98
CA ARG A 264 9.62 -13.00 -21.56
C ARG A 264 10.89 -12.56 -20.82
N THR A 265 10.78 -11.66 -19.86
CA THR A 265 11.89 -11.24 -18.99
C THR A 265 12.23 -12.34 -17.98
N TYR A 266 13.43 -12.25 -17.40
CA TYR A 266 13.85 -13.12 -16.31
C TYR A 266 12.86 -13.04 -15.13
N PHE A 267 12.49 -11.84 -14.72
CA PHE A 267 11.50 -11.60 -13.68
C PHE A 267 10.13 -12.17 -14.04
N GLY A 268 9.68 -11.99 -15.28
CA GLY A 268 8.41 -12.54 -15.77
C GLY A 268 8.36 -14.07 -15.75
N SER A 269 9.50 -14.73 -15.95
CA SER A 269 9.61 -16.19 -15.87
C SER A 269 9.54 -16.71 -14.43
N LEU A 270 10.14 -15.98 -13.48
CA LEU A 270 10.07 -16.28 -12.05
C LEU A 270 8.68 -16.00 -11.48
N ALA A 271 8.05 -14.89 -11.87
CA ALA A 271 6.72 -14.50 -11.38
C ALA A 271 5.68 -15.58 -11.66
N ARG A 272 5.78 -16.30 -12.79
CA ARG A 272 4.90 -17.44 -13.11
C ARG A 272 5.07 -18.63 -12.16
N SER A 273 6.23 -18.80 -11.57
CA SER A 273 6.49 -19.91 -10.62
C SER A 273 6.16 -19.55 -9.17
N ILE A 274 6.06 -18.24 -8.87
CA ILE A 274 5.84 -17.70 -7.52
C ILE A 274 4.36 -17.29 -7.29
N VAL A 275 3.54 -17.26 -8.34
CA VAL A 275 2.11 -16.99 -8.24
C VAL A 275 1.44 -18.06 -7.39
N GLY A 276 1.29 -17.81 -6.09
CA GLY A 276 0.62 -18.76 -5.17
C GLY A 276 0.71 -18.45 -3.68
N SER A 277 1.65 -17.67 -3.18
CA SER A 277 1.73 -17.41 -1.73
C SER A 277 2.10 -15.97 -1.40
N ARG A 278 1.09 -15.10 -1.29
CA ARG A 278 1.26 -13.81 -0.63
C ARG A 278 1.27 -14.01 0.89
N ALA A 279 2.21 -13.38 1.59
CA ALA A 279 2.17 -13.33 3.04
C ALA A 279 0.88 -12.63 3.50
N HIS A 280 0.13 -13.27 4.41
CA HIS A 280 -1.10 -12.71 4.99
C HIS A 280 -0.78 -11.41 5.72
N THR A 281 -1.52 -10.35 5.38
CA THR A 281 -1.40 -9.05 6.06
C THR A 281 -2.01 -9.10 7.47
N ALA A 282 -1.73 -8.08 8.30
CA ALA A 282 -2.39 -7.92 9.60
C ALA A 282 -3.92 -7.85 9.44
N PHE A 283 -4.38 -7.25 8.35
CA PHE A 283 -5.79 -7.19 7.99
C PHE A 283 -6.39 -8.57 7.70
N ASP A 284 -5.74 -9.39 6.87
CA ASP A 284 -6.22 -10.74 6.55
C ASP A 284 -6.30 -11.61 7.82
N ARG A 285 -5.31 -11.48 8.70
CA ARG A 285 -5.32 -12.17 10.00
C ARG A 285 -6.46 -11.70 10.89
N GLY A 286 -6.76 -10.40 10.89
CA GLY A 286 -7.88 -9.83 11.64
C GLY A 286 -9.23 -10.35 11.15
N VAL A 287 -9.49 -10.32 9.86
CA VAL A 287 -10.72 -10.84 9.23
C VAL A 287 -10.87 -12.33 9.51
N ASN A 288 -9.80 -13.11 9.34
CA ASN A 288 -9.82 -14.55 9.66
C ASN A 288 -10.12 -14.80 11.14
N SER A 289 -9.58 -14.01 12.05
CA SER A 289 -9.82 -14.15 13.49
C SER A 289 -11.30 -13.96 13.85
N VAL A 290 -11.97 -13.00 13.22
CA VAL A 290 -13.41 -12.76 13.41
C VAL A 290 -14.23 -13.88 12.77
N SER A 291 -13.88 -14.29 11.56
CA SER A 291 -14.57 -15.42 10.89
C SER A 291 -14.50 -16.68 11.74
N TRP A 292 -13.33 -16.99 12.32
CA TRP A 292 -13.18 -18.14 13.23
C TRP A 292 -13.96 -17.98 14.53
N LEU A 293 -14.12 -16.78 15.06
CA LEU A 293 -14.97 -16.52 16.23
C LEU A 293 -16.42 -16.92 15.93
N LEU A 294 -16.96 -16.47 14.80
CA LEU A 294 -18.32 -16.76 14.38
C LEU A 294 -18.53 -18.23 14.01
N ILE A 295 -17.56 -18.86 13.34
CA ILE A 295 -17.60 -20.29 13.03
C ILE A 295 -17.63 -21.16 14.31
N ARG A 296 -16.81 -20.82 15.32
CA ARG A 296 -16.83 -21.53 16.61
C ARG A 296 -18.18 -21.39 17.30
N PHE A 297 -18.74 -20.19 17.25
CA PHE A 297 -20.09 -19.97 17.79
C PHE A 297 -21.13 -20.80 17.06
N MET A 298 -21.13 -20.82 15.74
CA MET A 298 -22.01 -21.66 14.91
C MET A 298 -21.88 -23.16 15.24
N LEU A 299 -20.65 -23.68 15.35
CA LEU A 299 -20.39 -25.11 15.63
C LEU A 299 -20.97 -25.57 17.00
N VAL A 300 -21.14 -24.65 17.94
CA VAL A 300 -21.76 -24.94 19.24
C VAL A 300 -23.28 -24.79 19.17
N MET A 301 -23.77 -23.69 18.56
CA MET A 301 -25.18 -23.33 18.65
C MET A 301 -26.08 -24.14 17.70
N VAL A 302 -25.63 -24.47 16.51
CA VAL A 302 -26.44 -25.17 15.50
C VAL A 302 -26.81 -26.58 15.97
N PRO A 303 -25.90 -27.42 16.51
CA PRO A 303 -26.28 -28.71 17.08
C PRO A 303 -27.29 -28.59 18.24
N ILE A 304 -27.15 -27.57 19.07
CA ILE A 304 -28.11 -27.33 20.16
C ILE A 304 -29.50 -27.02 19.61
N VAL A 305 -29.61 -26.17 18.60
CA VAL A 305 -30.88 -25.87 17.92
C VAL A 305 -31.49 -27.13 17.30
N LEU A 306 -30.70 -27.93 16.63
CA LEU A 306 -31.12 -29.17 16.03
C LEU A 306 -31.68 -30.14 17.09
N LEU A 307 -30.96 -30.38 18.18
CA LEU A 307 -31.36 -31.29 19.24
C LEU A 307 -32.64 -30.80 19.95
N ILE A 308 -32.71 -29.53 20.30
CA ILE A 308 -33.91 -28.96 20.95
C ILE A 308 -35.12 -29.15 20.04
N ASN A 309 -35.06 -28.74 18.78
CA ASN A 309 -36.22 -28.87 17.88
C ASN A 309 -36.57 -30.32 17.57
N GLY A 310 -35.57 -31.20 17.36
CA GLY A 310 -35.78 -32.60 17.11
C GLY A 310 -36.50 -33.30 18.28
N PHE A 311 -36.06 -33.03 19.51
CA PHE A 311 -36.68 -33.65 20.70
C PHE A 311 -38.03 -32.99 21.07
N THR A 312 -38.21 -31.70 20.90
CA THR A 312 -39.42 -30.99 21.29
C THR A 312 -40.57 -31.10 20.27
N LYS A 313 -40.23 -31.12 18.96
CA LYS A 313 -41.21 -31.17 17.88
C LYS A 313 -41.40 -32.56 17.28
N GLY A 314 -40.45 -33.44 17.43
CA GLY A 314 -40.52 -34.82 16.95
C GLY A 314 -40.25 -35.00 15.45
N ASP A 315 -40.15 -33.90 14.66
CA ASP A 315 -39.79 -33.93 13.26
C ASP A 315 -38.31 -33.59 13.06
N TRP A 316 -37.52 -34.57 12.86
CA TRP A 316 -36.07 -34.44 12.69
C TRP A 316 -35.67 -33.86 11.33
N ALA A 317 -36.47 -34.05 10.29
CA ALA A 317 -36.19 -33.52 8.96
C ALA A 317 -36.38 -32.00 8.95
N GLU A 318 -37.52 -31.53 9.48
CA GLU A 318 -37.79 -30.10 9.61
C GLU A 318 -36.84 -29.42 10.59
N ALA A 319 -36.51 -30.06 11.71
CA ALA A 319 -35.51 -29.59 12.65
C ALA A 319 -34.10 -29.44 12.01
N PHE A 320 -33.73 -30.39 11.18
CA PHE A 320 -32.47 -30.34 10.45
C PHE A 320 -32.44 -29.17 9.44
N MET A 321 -33.52 -29.01 8.65
CA MET A 321 -33.63 -27.89 7.69
C MET A 321 -33.57 -26.53 8.39
N PHE A 322 -34.26 -26.41 9.52
CA PHE A 322 -34.25 -25.20 10.33
C PHE A 322 -32.85 -24.93 10.92
N ALA A 323 -32.19 -25.94 11.49
CA ALA A 323 -30.83 -25.80 12.02
C ALA A 323 -29.82 -25.40 10.92
N LEU A 324 -30.00 -25.95 9.71
CA LEU A 324 -29.19 -25.60 8.56
C LEU A 324 -29.41 -24.14 8.13
N ALA A 325 -30.65 -23.65 8.14
CA ALA A 325 -30.97 -22.26 7.87
C ALA A 325 -30.38 -21.28 8.94
N VAL A 326 -30.40 -21.71 10.20
CA VAL A 326 -29.73 -20.97 11.29
C VAL A 326 -28.22 -20.92 11.07
N ALA A 327 -27.60 -22.03 10.66
CA ALA A 327 -26.17 -22.08 10.34
C ALA A 327 -25.82 -21.09 9.22
N VAL A 328 -26.65 -21.01 8.19
CA VAL A 328 -26.53 -20.06 7.09
C VAL A 328 -26.56 -18.61 7.63
N GLY A 329 -27.55 -18.27 8.44
CA GLY A 329 -27.69 -16.91 9.00
C GLY A 329 -26.54 -16.49 9.93
N LEU A 330 -25.82 -17.48 10.51
CA LEU A 330 -24.64 -17.21 11.35
C LEU A 330 -23.36 -17.04 10.55
N THR A 331 -23.32 -17.44 9.30
CA THR A 331 -22.11 -17.37 8.48
C THR A 331 -21.91 -15.93 7.98
N PRO A 332 -20.75 -15.31 8.16
CA PRO A 332 -20.51 -13.91 7.75
C PRO A 332 -20.19 -13.81 6.24
N GLU A 333 -21.18 -14.13 5.42
CA GLU A 333 -21.00 -14.29 3.97
C GLU A 333 -20.70 -13.00 3.24
N MET A 334 -21.34 -11.95 3.68
CA MET A 334 -21.19 -10.61 3.12
C MET A 334 -19.90 -9.93 3.58
N LEU A 335 -19.18 -10.50 4.57
CA LEU A 335 -17.98 -9.88 5.12
C LEU A 335 -16.91 -9.59 4.06
N PRO A 336 -16.46 -10.54 3.23
CA PRO A 336 -15.43 -10.23 2.22
C PRO A 336 -15.88 -9.15 1.24
N MET A 337 -17.15 -9.19 0.89
CA MET A 337 -17.75 -8.25 -0.06
C MET A 337 -17.86 -6.84 0.50
N ILE A 338 -18.38 -6.68 1.72
CA ILE A 338 -18.50 -5.38 2.37
C ILE A 338 -17.13 -4.78 2.70
N VAL A 339 -16.19 -5.61 3.11
CA VAL A 339 -14.79 -5.21 3.29
C VAL A 339 -14.21 -4.67 1.98
N SER A 340 -14.33 -5.43 0.89
CA SER A 340 -13.82 -5.01 -0.42
C SER A 340 -14.50 -3.74 -0.92
N ALA A 341 -15.82 -3.62 -0.74
CA ALA A 341 -16.58 -2.41 -1.11
C ALA A 341 -16.15 -1.18 -0.29
N ASN A 342 -15.92 -1.35 1.03
CA ASN A 342 -15.41 -0.29 1.89
C ASN A 342 -14.02 0.16 1.46
N LEU A 343 -13.11 -0.79 1.24
CA LEU A 343 -11.74 -0.49 0.81
C LEU A 343 -11.72 0.20 -0.55
N ALA A 344 -12.47 -0.29 -1.53
CA ALA A 344 -12.55 0.31 -2.86
C ALA A 344 -13.14 1.73 -2.81
N LYS A 345 -14.22 1.94 -2.06
CA LYS A 345 -14.80 3.27 -1.85
C LYS A 345 -13.85 4.19 -1.10
N GLY A 346 -13.20 3.69 -0.03
CA GLY A 346 -12.20 4.42 0.73
C GLY A 346 -11.05 4.88 -0.16
N ALA A 347 -10.51 3.98 -0.98
CA ALA A 347 -9.45 4.29 -1.95
C ALA A 347 -9.89 5.35 -2.97
N ALA A 348 -11.12 5.25 -3.50
CA ALA A 348 -11.67 6.25 -4.42
C ALA A 348 -11.86 7.63 -3.74
N ALA A 349 -12.27 7.65 -2.48
CA ALA A 349 -12.39 8.88 -1.71
C ALA A 349 -11.02 9.52 -1.40
N MET A 350 -10.00 8.69 -1.09
CA MET A 350 -8.61 9.11 -0.90
C MET A 350 -8.02 9.67 -2.19
N ALA A 351 -8.27 9.04 -3.34
CA ALA A 351 -7.78 9.50 -4.63
C ALA A 351 -8.29 10.92 -4.98
N ARG A 352 -9.54 11.24 -4.63
CA ARG A 352 -10.09 12.60 -4.75
C ARG A 352 -9.38 13.62 -3.86
N ARG A 353 -8.72 13.15 -2.79
CA ARG A 353 -7.88 13.94 -1.88
C ARG A 353 -6.40 13.80 -2.21
N LYS A 354 -6.07 13.37 -3.45
CA LYS A 354 -4.71 13.25 -3.98
C LYS A 354 -3.86 12.17 -3.27
N VAL A 355 -4.50 11.18 -2.69
CA VAL A 355 -3.89 10.01 -2.06
C VAL A 355 -4.26 8.76 -2.85
N VAL A 356 -3.34 8.24 -3.64
CA VAL A 356 -3.54 7.04 -4.46
C VAL A 356 -3.09 5.81 -3.71
N VAL A 357 -3.98 4.86 -3.52
CA VAL A 357 -3.72 3.61 -2.81
C VAL A 357 -3.38 2.53 -3.84
N LYS A 358 -2.14 2.04 -3.83
CA LYS A 358 -1.69 0.93 -4.68
C LYS A 358 -2.17 -0.42 -4.15
N ARG A 359 -2.23 -0.58 -2.83
CA ARG A 359 -2.66 -1.79 -2.14
C ARG A 359 -3.82 -1.47 -1.21
N LEU A 360 -5.00 -1.99 -1.49
CA LEU A 360 -6.21 -1.69 -0.71
C LEU A 360 -6.07 -2.03 0.78
N ASN A 361 -5.35 -3.12 1.08
CA ASN A 361 -5.13 -3.55 2.47
C ASN A 361 -4.28 -2.56 3.29
N ALA A 362 -3.51 -1.69 2.63
CA ALA A 362 -2.73 -0.65 3.31
C ALA A 362 -3.61 0.44 3.94
N ILE A 363 -4.85 0.60 3.48
CA ILE A 363 -5.78 1.62 4.03
C ILE A 363 -5.98 1.43 5.53
N GLN A 364 -6.09 0.18 5.99
CA GLN A 364 -6.25 -0.12 7.41
C GLN A 364 -5.04 0.29 8.22
N ASN A 365 -3.84 -0.10 7.78
CA ASN A 365 -2.59 0.26 8.46
C ASN A 365 -2.40 1.78 8.45
N PHE A 366 -2.79 2.44 7.37
CA PHE A 366 -2.76 3.90 7.23
C PHE A 366 -3.65 4.59 8.29
N GLY A 367 -4.86 4.07 8.51
CA GLY A 367 -5.74 4.52 9.58
C GLY A 367 -5.27 4.16 10.99
N ALA A 368 -4.56 3.05 11.14
CA ALA A 368 -4.01 2.56 12.42
C ALA A 368 -2.66 3.19 12.79
N MET A 369 -2.05 3.94 11.88
CA MET A 369 -0.73 4.54 12.07
C MET A 369 -0.72 5.48 13.28
N ASP A 370 0.22 5.26 14.20
CA ASP A 370 0.47 6.07 15.38
C ASP A 370 1.86 6.73 15.37
N VAL A 371 2.77 6.24 14.54
CA VAL A 371 4.08 6.87 14.28
C VAL A 371 4.28 7.06 12.78
N LEU A 372 4.59 8.27 12.38
CA LEU A 372 5.01 8.61 11.02
C LEU A 372 6.50 8.94 11.03
N CYS A 373 7.29 8.14 10.35
CA CYS A 373 8.67 8.45 10.05
C CYS A 373 8.75 9.11 8.67
N THR A 374 9.46 10.22 8.56
CA THR A 374 9.59 10.96 7.31
C THR A 374 11.03 11.38 7.06
N ASP A 375 11.44 11.47 5.80
CA ASP A 375 12.67 12.18 5.47
C ASP A 375 12.46 13.70 5.65
N LYS A 376 13.54 14.43 5.84
CA LYS A 376 13.53 15.89 6.01
C LYS A 376 13.28 16.60 4.68
N THR A 377 14.09 16.24 3.67
CA THR A 377 14.20 16.98 2.41
C THR A 377 12.94 16.83 1.56
N GLY A 378 12.40 17.96 1.11
CA GLY A 378 11.21 18.00 0.27
C GLY A 378 9.90 17.64 0.98
N THR A 379 9.94 17.13 2.21
CA THR A 379 8.75 16.84 3.04
C THR A 379 8.51 17.94 4.07
N LEU A 380 9.48 18.19 4.95
CA LEU A 380 9.44 19.30 5.90
C LEU A 380 9.92 20.61 5.25
N THR A 381 10.76 20.48 4.23
CA THR A 381 11.33 21.59 3.48
C THR A 381 10.73 21.68 2.07
N GLN A 382 10.91 22.82 1.42
CA GLN A 382 10.49 23.03 0.05
C GLN A 382 11.36 22.17 -0.90
N ASP A 383 10.80 21.74 -2.04
CA ASP A 383 11.58 21.05 -3.09
C ASP A 383 12.51 22.00 -3.86
N ARG A 384 12.77 23.16 -3.31
CA ARG A 384 13.61 24.21 -3.87
C ARG A 384 14.78 24.48 -2.95
N ILE A 385 15.96 24.09 -3.38
CA ILE A 385 17.21 24.45 -2.73
C ILE A 385 17.72 25.75 -3.37
N ILE A 386 18.19 26.70 -2.54
CA ILE A 386 18.74 27.98 -2.98
C ILE A 386 20.21 28.00 -2.59
N LEU A 387 21.10 28.37 -3.54
CA LEU A 387 22.48 28.70 -3.23
C LEU A 387 22.50 30.09 -2.58
N GLU A 388 22.99 30.20 -1.35
CA GLU A 388 23.01 31.44 -0.60
C GLU A 388 24.40 32.09 -0.58
N HIS A 389 25.43 31.29 -0.26
CA HIS A 389 26.80 31.77 -0.23
C HIS A 389 27.75 30.88 -1.02
N HIS A 390 28.71 31.51 -1.63
CA HIS A 390 29.90 30.89 -2.24
C HIS A 390 31.16 31.61 -1.71
N VAL A 391 31.89 30.89 -0.84
CA VAL A 391 32.96 31.53 -0.04
C VAL A 391 34.27 30.75 -0.16
N ASP A 392 35.36 31.44 0.05
CA ASP A 392 36.69 30.87 0.19
C ASP A 392 36.82 30.10 1.52
N VAL A 393 37.95 29.50 1.78
CA VAL A 393 38.25 28.76 3.03
C VAL A 393 38.33 29.68 4.27
N GLY A 394 38.39 31.00 4.08
CA GLY A 394 38.34 32.02 5.14
C GLY A 394 36.94 32.54 5.41
N GLY A 395 35.92 32.10 4.62
CA GLY A 395 34.55 32.56 4.77
C GLY A 395 34.23 33.85 3.99
N ASN A 396 35.13 34.34 3.13
CA ASN A 396 34.87 35.50 2.31
C ASN A 396 34.23 35.10 0.96
N ARG A 397 33.35 35.97 0.43
CA ARG A 397 32.75 35.71 -0.86
C ARG A 397 33.82 35.53 -1.93
N CYS A 398 33.69 34.47 -2.74
CA CYS A 398 34.67 34.10 -3.75
C CYS A 398 33.97 33.66 -5.04
N ASP A 399 34.04 34.46 -6.09
CA ASP A 399 33.40 34.16 -7.38
C ASP A 399 34.08 33.04 -8.14
N GLU A 400 35.37 32.78 -7.89
CA GLU A 400 36.09 31.61 -8.45
C GLU A 400 35.49 30.29 -7.96
N VAL A 401 35.07 30.21 -6.72
CA VAL A 401 34.38 29.02 -6.16
C VAL A 401 33.04 28.82 -6.87
N LEU A 402 32.31 29.89 -7.17
CA LEU A 402 31.07 29.78 -7.94
C LEU A 402 31.32 29.32 -9.38
N GLN A 403 32.39 29.82 -10.04
CA GLN A 403 32.76 29.37 -11.40
C GLN A 403 33.11 27.89 -11.45
N LEU A 404 33.89 27.38 -10.48
CA LEU A 404 34.21 25.97 -10.36
C LEU A 404 32.98 25.10 -10.08
N ALA A 405 32.12 25.56 -9.19
CA ALA A 405 30.86 24.89 -8.88
C ALA A 405 29.93 24.83 -10.09
N TRP A 406 29.85 25.93 -10.85
CA TRP A 406 29.08 25.97 -12.10
C TRP A 406 29.64 25.03 -13.16
N LEU A 407 30.95 24.99 -13.36
CA LEU A 407 31.59 24.04 -14.29
C LEU A 407 31.25 22.59 -13.92
N ASN A 408 31.32 22.25 -12.64
CA ASN A 408 30.98 20.92 -12.16
C ASN A 408 29.47 20.63 -12.40
N SER A 409 28.58 21.54 -12.06
CA SER A 409 27.12 21.33 -12.18
C SER A 409 26.61 21.42 -13.62
N HIS A 410 27.24 22.26 -14.47
CA HIS A 410 26.82 22.47 -15.86
C HIS A 410 27.18 21.26 -16.75
N HIS A 411 28.35 20.68 -16.56
CA HIS A 411 28.88 19.59 -17.39
C HIS A 411 28.45 18.18 -16.95
N GLN A 412 27.62 18.07 -15.92
CA GLN A 412 27.03 16.76 -15.55
C GLN A 412 26.12 16.22 -16.64
N SER A 413 26.17 14.89 -16.81
CA SER A 413 25.20 14.14 -17.62
C SER A 413 24.01 13.70 -16.78
N GLY A 414 22.85 13.52 -17.42
CA GLY A 414 21.64 13.06 -16.76
C GLY A 414 20.85 14.14 -16.01
N MET A 415 19.99 13.73 -15.09
CA MET A 415 19.11 14.62 -14.32
C MET A 415 19.89 15.30 -13.20
N LYS A 416 20.05 16.61 -13.28
CA LYS A 416 20.72 17.41 -12.25
C LYS A 416 19.94 17.37 -10.94
N ASN A 417 20.62 17.11 -9.84
CA ASN A 417 20.02 17.20 -8.52
C ASN A 417 19.64 18.65 -8.14
N LEU A 418 18.87 18.82 -7.07
CA LEU A 418 18.37 20.14 -6.64
C LEU A 418 19.50 21.14 -6.34
N MET A 419 20.64 20.70 -5.80
CA MET A 419 21.79 21.56 -5.48
C MET A 419 22.52 21.98 -6.75
N ASP A 420 22.66 21.08 -7.72
CA ASP A 420 23.26 21.41 -9.02
C ASP A 420 22.42 22.40 -9.80
N ARG A 421 21.08 22.23 -9.76
CA ARG A 421 20.15 23.20 -10.33
C ARG A 421 20.26 24.57 -9.63
N ALA A 422 20.37 24.57 -8.30
CA ALA A 422 20.53 25.81 -7.55
C ALA A 422 21.81 26.58 -7.92
N VAL A 423 22.92 25.86 -8.12
CA VAL A 423 24.18 26.47 -8.59
C VAL A 423 24.03 27.07 -9.99
N VAL A 424 23.46 26.33 -10.93
CA VAL A 424 23.27 26.79 -12.31
C VAL A 424 22.32 27.98 -12.36
N SER A 425 21.15 27.89 -11.69
CA SER A 425 20.17 28.99 -11.66
C SER A 425 20.76 30.26 -11.00
N PHE A 426 21.46 30.11 -9.88
CA PHE A 426 22.10 31.26 -9.22
C PHE A 426 23.12 31.95 -10.12
N ALA A 427 23.91 31.19 -10.87
CA ALA A 427 24.89 31.72 -11.80
C ALA A 427 24.20 32.40 -13.00
N GLU A 428 23.17 31.78 -13.58
CA GLU A 428 22.41 32.32 -14.72
C GLU A 428 21.61 33.60 -14.36
N ASP A 429 21.08 33.68 -13.15
CA ASP A 429 20.33 34.84 -12.62
C ASP A 429 21.26 35.99 -12.21
N ASN A 430 22.57 35.77 -12.10
CA ASN A 430 23.54 36.76 -11.68
C ASN A 430 24.11 37.54 -12.89
N PRO A 431 23.75 38.82 -13.10
CA PRO A 431 24.23 39.58 -14.26
C PRO A 431 25.76 39.80 -14.31
N GLN A 432 26.45 39.60 -13.20
CA GLN A 432 27.91 39.75 -13.10
C GLN A 432 28.67 38.44 -13.35
N PHE A 433 27.95 37.29 -13.42
CA PHE A 433 28.55 36.00 -13.68
C PHE A 433 28.89 35.86 -15.15
N THR A 434 30.17 35.61 -15.42
CA THR A 434 30.64 35.26 -16.76
C THR A 434 31.01 33.78 -16.78
N PRO A 435 30.32 32.94 -17.61
CA PRO A 435 30.69 31.54 -17.74
C PRO A 435 32.15 31.40 -18.14
N PRO A 436 32.92 30.55 -17.47
CA PRO A 436 34.34 30.29 -17.86
C PRO A 436 34.42 29.80 -19.31
N ALA A 437 35.19 30.50 -20.13
CA ALA A 437 35.28 30.17 -21.55
C ALA A 437 36.08 28.90 -21.80
N ALA A 438 35.62 28.09 -22.81
CA ALA A 438 36.38 27.06 -23.51
C ALA A 438 36.83 25.83 -22.70
N TRP A 439 36.08 25.38 -21.72
CA TRP A 439 36.30 24.04 -21.13
C TRP A 439 35.51 22.97 -21.89
N ARG A 440 36.17 21.85 -22.22
CA ARG A 440 35.55 20.71 -22.87
C ARG A 440 35.47 19.53 -21.87
N LYS A 441 34.27 18.97 -21.67
CA LYS A 441 34.13 17.78 -20.87
C LYS A 441 34.90 16.61 -21.45
N VAL A 442 35.68 15.94 -20.61
CA VAL A 442 36.42 14.72 -20.93
C VAL A 442 35.70 13.51 -20.31
N ASP A 443 35.43 13.60 -19.03
CA ASP A 443 34.80 12.50 -18.28
C ASP A 443 34.05 13.03 -17.08
N GLU A 444 33.29 12.17 -16.41
CA GLU A 444 32.63 12.47 -15.13
C GLU A 444 32.61 11.25 -14.21
N LEU A 445 32.72 11.50 -12.92
CA LEU A 445 32.49 10.52 -11.86
C LEU A 445 31.16 10.86 -11.18
N PRO A 446 30.07 10.14 -11.51
CA PRO A 446 28.74 10.45 -11.00
C PRO A 446 28.67 10.44 -9.48
N PHE A 447 27.64 11.06 -8.93
CA PHE A 447 27.40 11.06 -7.49
C PHE A 447 27.17 9.63 -6.98
N ASP A 448 27.85 9.29 -5.89
CA ASP A 448 27.69 8.03 -5.17
C ASP A 448 27.36 8.31 -3.70
N PHE A 449 26.37 7.60 -3.19
CA PHE A 449 25.89 7.75 -1.81
C PHE A 449 26.90 7.30 -0.74
N VAL A 450 27.86 6.46 -1.09
CA VAL A 450 28.97 6.03 -0.21
C VAL A 450 30.07 7.08 -0.20
N ARG A 451 30.51 7.51 -1.39
CA ARG A 451 31.53 8.56 -1.55
C ARG A 451 31.04 9.96 -1.23
N ARG A 452 29.74 10.23 -1.32
CA ARG A 452 29.05 11.51 -1.09
C ARG A 452 29.67 12.71 -1.81
N ARG A 453 30.25 12.45 -2.99
CA ARG A 453 30.85 13.46 -3.86
C ARG A 453 30.71 13.07 -5.32
N LEU A 454 30.89 14.05 -6.16
CA LEU A 454 30.89 13.89 -7.61
C LEU A 454 31.98 14.75 -8.25
N SER A 455 32.52 14.30 -9.36
CA SER A 455 33.59 15.00 -10.07
C SER A 455 33.29 15.11 -11.55
N VAL A 456 33.71 16.21 -12.15
CA VAL A 456 33.72 16.42 -13.60
C VAL A 456 35.14 16.71 -14.03
N ILE A 457 35.59 16.10 -15.10
CA ILE A 457 36.93 16.25 -15.66
C ILE A 457 36.81 17.03 -16.95
N LEU A 458 37.52 18.16 -17.01
CA LEU A 458 37.46 19.12 -18.08
C LEU A 458 38.85 19.30 -18.70
N ALA A 459 38.91 19.37 -20.04
CA ALA A 459 40.14 19.69 -20.75
C ALA A 459 40.24 21.19 -21.02
N ASP A 460 41.42 21.77 -20.82
CA ASP A 460 41.74 23.14 -21.21
C ASP A 460 42.28 23.20 -22.66
N ALA A 461 42.49 24.40 -23.14
CA ALA A 461 42.99 24.62 -24.50
C ALA A 461 44.48 24.15 -24.71
N SER A 462 45.21 23.91 -23.61
CA SER A 462 46.62 23.44 -23.63
C SER A 462 46.74 21.91 -23.57
N GLY A 463 45.61 21.19 -23.44
CA GLY A 463 45.57 19.73 -23.33
C GLY A 463 45.77 19.21 -21.91
N GLY A 464 45.86 20.08 -20.91
CA GLY A 464 45.78 19.72 -19.49
C GLY A 464 44.34 19.42 -19.06
N HIS A 465 44.20 18.59 -18.03
CA HIS A 465 42.87 18.32 -17.48
C HIS A 465 42.71 18.90 -16.08
N LEU A 466 41.50 19.42 -15.80
CA LEU A 466 41.06 19.90 -14.50
C LEU A 466 39.95 19.00 -13.98
N LEU A 467 40.21 18.30 -12.88
CA LEU A 467 39.16 17.58 -12.13
C LEU A 467 38.58 18.56 -11.14
N VAL A 468 37.26 18.80 -11.22
CA VAL A 468 36.48 19.59 -10.27
C VAL A 468 35.57 18.66 -9.50
N CYS A 469 35.79 18.55 -8.20
CA CYS A 469 35.03 17.69 -7.29
C CYS A 469 34.19 18.54 -6.35
N LYS A 470 32.98 18.12 -6.11
CA LYS A 470 32.05 18.75 -5.15
C LYS A 470 31.43 17.68 -4.28
N GLY A 471 31.42 17.88 -2.95
CA GLY A 471 30.92 16.85 -2.05
C GLY A 471 30.74 17.30 -0.60
N ALA A 472 30.35 16.38 0.24
CA ALA A 472 30.17 16.59 1.67
C ALA A 472 31.49 16.89 2.36
N VAL A 473 31.42 17.69 3.43
CA VAL A 473 32.60 18.29 4.06
C VAL A 473 33.58 17.25 4.54
N GLU A 474 33.14 16.26 5.26
CA GLU A 474 34.00 15.24 5.85
C GLU A 474 34.70 14.40 4.77
N GLU A 475 33.94 13.92 3.78
CA GLU A 475 34.43 13.07 2.71
C GLU A 475 35.37 13.80 1.76
N MET A 476 35.15 15.10 1.54
CA MET A 476 36.06 15.93 0.74
C MET A 476 37.39 16.17 1.47
N LEU A 477 37.35 16.41 2.77
CA LEU A 477 38.56 16.59 3.58
C LEU A 477 39.41 15.33 3.68
N GLU A 478 38.86 14.14 3.56
CA GLU A 478 39.62 12.87 3.53
C GLU A 478 40.48 12.73 2.26
N THR A 479 40.00 13.26 1.14
CA THR A 479 40.68 13.17 -0.16
C THR A 479 41.59 14.36 -0.49
N ALA A 480 41.46 15.44 0.30
CA ALA A 480 42.20 16.67 0.13
C ALA A 480 43.58 16.61 0.82
N SER A 481 44.59 17.10 0.15
CA SER A 481 45.95 17.28 0.71
C SER A 481 46.34 18.74 0.88
N ARG A 482 45.67 19.64 0.19
CA ARG A 482 45.97 21.07 0.17
C ARG A 482 44.70 21.91 0.23
N VAL A 483 44.90 23.19 0.51
CA VAL A 483 43.80 24.18 0.60
C VAL A 483 44.28 25.49 -0.04
N ARG A 484 43.41 26.18 -0.78
CA ARG A 484 43.73 27.46 -1.38
C ARG A 484 43.48 28.59 -0.38
N GLN A 485 44.58 29.24 0.01
CA GLN A 485 44.52 30.35 0.93
C GLN A 485 45.17 31.57 0.25
N GLN A 486 44.45 32.68 0.13
CA GLN A 486 44.89 33.91 -0.56
C GLN A 486 45.55 33.65 -1.93
N GLY A 487 44.90 32.78 -2.77
CA GLY A 487 45.37 32.46 -4.11
C GLY A 487 46.48 31.41 -4.16
N THR A 488 47.06 30.97 -3.02
CA THR A 488 48.18 30.00 -2.97
C THR A 488 47.70 28.65 -2.41
N ALA A 489 48.10 27.56 -3.00
CA ALA A 489 47.78 26.21 -2.51
C ALA A 489 48.81 25.84 -1.40
N VAL A 490 48.31 25.78 -0.15
CA VAL A 490 49.10 25.41 1.04
C VAL A 490 48.70 24.05 1.56
N SER A 491 49.53 23.39 2.36
CA SER A 491 49.23 22.08 2.94
C SER A 491 48.01 22.13 3.85
N LEU A 492 47.14 21.15 3.78
CA LEU A 492 45.98 20.98 4.69
C LEU A 492 46.43 20.26 5.99
N ASP A 493 46.95 21.07 6.94
CA ASP A 493 47.35 20.57 8.27
C ASP A 493 46.11 20.43 9.19
N ALA A 494 46.34 19.89 10.38
CA ALA A 494 45.28 19.66 11.36
C ALA A 494 44.57 20.94 11.81
N GLU A 495 45.29 22.05 11.88
CA GLU A 495 44.75 23.37 12.28
C GLU A 495 43.78 23.92 11.22
N ARG A 496 44.21 23.91 9.93
CA ARG A 496 43.37 24.32 8.80
C ARG A 496 42.15 23.43 8.60
N ARG A 497 42.34 22.11 8.78
CA ARG A 497 41.24 21.16 8.75
C ARG A 497 40.20 21.47 9.83
N SER A 498 40.68 21.74 11.06
CA SER A 498 39.78 22.12 12.18
C SER A 498 39.08 23.44 11.93
N ALA A 499 39.76 24.43 11.34
CA ALA A 499 39.17 25.72 10.97
C ALA A 499 38.05 25.58 9.93
N LEU A 500 38.26 24.77 8.88
CA LEU A 500 37.23 24.47 7.85
C LEU A 500 36.01 23.75 8.46
N LEU A 501 36.23 22.77 9.33
CA LEU A 501 35.14 22.08 10.02
C LEU A 501 34.33 23.03 10.90
N LYS A 502 34.99 23.93 11.66
CA LYS A 502 34.32 24.96 12.46
C LYS A 502 33.52 25.93 11.61
N LEU A 503 34.07 26.37 10.46
CA LEU A 503 33.38 27.26 9.53
C LEU A 503 32.13 26.57 8.94
N ALA A 504 32.28 25.34 8.47
CA ALA A 504 31.14 24.56 7.97
C ALA A 504 30.08 24.33 9.06
N GLU A 505 30.50 24.05 10.29
CA GLU A 505 29.58 23.88 11.42
C GLU A 505 28.85 25.18 11.80
N ALA A 506 29.50 26.33 11.70
CA ALA A 506 28.88 27.63 11.90
C ALA A 506 27.75 27.86 10.90
N TYR A 507 27.98 27.61 9.60
CA TYR A 507 26.93 27.68 8.59
C TYR A 507 25.81 26.65 8.82
N ASN A 508 26.15 25.43 9.23
CA ASN A 508 25.15 24.40 9.56
C ASN A 508 24.26 24.82 10.74
N ARG A 509 24.83 25.51 11.78
CA ARG A 509 24.03 26.06 12.91
C ARG A 509 23.05 27.11 12.46
N ASP A 510 23.44 27.90 11.43
CA ASP A 510 22.58 28.91 10.82
C ASP A 510 21.56 28.31 9.85
N GLY A 511 21.54 26.98 9.66
CA GLY A 511 20.57 26.24 8.88
C GLY A 511 20.94 26.01 7.43
N PHE A 512 22.16 26.33 7.06
CA PHE A 512 22.64 26.07 5.70
C PHE A 512 23.24 24.68 5.58
N ARG A 513 23.00 24.04 4.43
CA ARG A 513 23.71 22.84 4.03
C ARG A 513 25.01 23.23 3.34
N VAL A 514 26.13 22.65 3.75
CA VAL A 514 27.45 23.04 3.26
C VAL A 514 28.03 21.94 2.38
N LEU A 515 28.54 22.31 1.21
CA LEU A 515 29.38 21.47 0.37
C LEU A 515 30.75 22.11 0.17
N LEU A 516 31.79 21.30 0.07
CA LEU A 516 33.13 21.73 -0.35
C LEU A 516 33.30 21.59 -1.87
N VAL A 517 34.05 22.51 -2.42
CA VAL A 517 34.53 22.45 -3.80
C VAL A 517 36.05 22.26 -3.77
N GLY A 518 36.52 21.26 -4.46
CA GLY A 518 37.92 20.96 -4.57
C GLY A 518 38.34 20.73 -6.01
N THR A 519 39.61 20.97 -6.32
CA THR A 519 40.19 20.78 -7.67
C THR A 519 41.46 19.94 -7.64
N ARG A 520 41.74 19.33 -8.77
CA ARG A 520 43.06 18.72 -9.07
C ARG A 520 43.44 19.02 -10.50
N GLN A 521 44.62 19.62 -10.69
CA GLN A 521 45.20 19.81 -12.01
C GLN A 521 46.00 18.60 -12.44
N ILE A 522 45.81 18.15 -13.67
CA ILE A 522 46.49 17.00 -14.31
C ILE A 522 47.19 17.55 -15.52
N ALA A 523 48.53 17.44 -15.51
CA ALA A 523 49.37 17.98 -16.59
C ALA A 523 49.11 17.26 -17.93
N ALA A 524 49.29 17.93 -19.05
CA ALA A 524 49.03 17.42 -20.39
C ALA A 524 49.75 16.08 -20.70
N GLY A 525 50.90 15.81 -20.08
CA GLY A 525 51.62 14.52 -20.23
C GLY A 525 51.11 13.38 -19.35
N GLN A 526 50.13 13.60 -18.46
CA GLN A 526 49.55 12.64 -17.51
C GLN A 526 48.01 12.49 -17.69
N THR A 527 47.45 13.03 -18.76
CA THR A 527 46.00 13.00 -19.03
C THR A 527 45.56 11.60 -19.49
N GLN A 528 44.35 11.21 -19.10
CA GLN A 528 43.70 9.96 -19.47
C GLN A 528 42.38 10.27 -20.20
N THR A 529 41.82 9.29 -20.90
CA THR A 529 40.50 9.42 -21.55
C THR A 529 39.37 8.98 -20.63
N GLN A 530 39.68 8.17 -19.61
CA GLN A 530 38.76 7.70 -18.60
C GLN A 530 39.37 7.81 -17.22
N TYR A 531 38.56 8.24 -16.25
CA TYR A 531 38.95 8.41 -14.85
C TYR A 531 38.12 7.53 -13.94
N SER A 532 38.59 7.29 -12.73
CA SER A 532 37.94 6.44 -11.74
C SER A 532 37.89 7.13 -10.37
N ALA A 533 37.16 6.56 -9.43
CA ALA A 533 37.07 7.08 -8.07
C ALA A 533 38.45 7.20 -7.37
N SER A 534 39.45 6.39 -7.76
CA SER A 534 40.82 6.47 -7.24
C SER A 534 41.55 7.73 -7.67
N ASP A 535 41.08 8.42 -8.70
CA ASP A 535 41.65 9.68 -9.19
C ASP A 535 41.21 10.90 -8.37
N GLU A 536 40.15 10.77 -7.57
CA GLU A 536 39.67 11.77 -6.58
C GLU A 536 40.58 11.79 -5.34
N ARG A 537 41.83 12.15 -5.52
CA ARG A 537 42.87 12.23 -4.49
C ARG A 537 43.72 13.46 -4.63
N GLU A 538 44.39 13.84 -3.56
CA GLU A 538 45.28 15.01 -3.54
C GLU A 538 44.56 16.31 -3.96
N LEU A 539 43.26 16.44 -3.60
CA LEU A 539 42.48 17.59 -3.95
C LEU A 539 42.98 18.85 -3.23
N ILE A 540 42.81 19.98 -3.89
CA ILE A 540 42.98 21.31 -3.30
C ILE A 540 41.60 21.83 -2.96
N ILE A 541 41.27 22.05 -1.71
CA ILE A 541 39.99 22.69 -1.34
C ILE A 541 40.01 24.14 -1.74
N GLU A 542 39.09 24.55 -2.57
CA GLU A 542 38.97 25.92 -3.09
C GLU A 542 38.03 26.79 -2.25
N GLY A 543 36.98 26.20 -1.70
CA GLY A 543 36.02 26.90 -0.86
C GLY A 543 34.76 26.10 -0.56
N LEU A 544 33.73 26.82 -0.09
CA LEU A 544 32.46 26.27 0.37
C LEU A 544 31.29 26.86 -0.40
N LEU A 545 30.28 26.03 -0.59
CA LEU A 545 28.95 26.45 -1.05
C LEU A 545 27.97 26.23 0.07
N THR A 546 27.10 27.19 0.32
CA THR A 546 26.05 27.05 1.32
C THR A 546 24.68 27.12 0.67
N PHE A 547 23.85 26.16 1.00
CA PHE A 547 22.52 26.03 0.43
C PHE A 547 21.48 26.19 1.52
N LEU A 548 20.43 26.94 1.22
CA LEU A 548 19.25 27.06 2.05
C LEU A 548 18.19 26.06 1.56
N ASP A 549 17.64 25.31 2.51
CA ASP A 549 16.54 24.39 2.30
C ASP A 549 15.36 24.88 3.18
N PRO A 550 14.56 25.86 2.68
CA PRO A 550 13.58 26.52 3.50
C PRO A 550 12.45 25.57 3.92
N PRO A 551 11.98 25.65 5.17
CA PRO A 551 10.84 24.86 5.61
C PRO A 551 9.58 25.21 4.82
N LYS A 552 8.68 24.24 4.67
CA LYS A 552 7.35 24.48 4.10
C LYS A 552 6.47 25.19 5.12
N GLU A 553 5.77 26.22 4.72
CA GLU A 553 4.80 26.92 5.59
C GLU A 553 3.68 25.97 6.06
N SER A 554 3.29 24.99 5.25
CA SER A 554 2.26 23.99 5.56
C SER A 554 2.73 22.88 6.51
N ALA A 555 4.05 22.72 6.74
CA ALA A 555 4.56 21.59 7.53
C ALA A 555 4.21 21.70 9.01
N GLY A 556 4.36 22.89 9.61
CA GLY A 556 4.03 23.12 11.02
C GLY A 556 2.55 22.82 11.34
N PRO A 557 1.57 23.43 10.64
CA PRO A 557 0.17 23.11 10.81
C PRO A 557 -0.18 21.63 10.60
N ALA A 558 0.46 20.98 9.61
CA ALA A 558 0.23 19.57 9.32
C ALA A 558 0.75 18.66 10.44
N ILE A 559 1.92 18.94 10.99
CA ILE A 559 2.50 18.22 12.13
C ILE A 559 1.61 18.37 13.37
N ALA A 560 1.08 19.58 13.62
CA ALA A 560 0.14 19.82 14.71
C ALA A 560 -1.15 19.00 14.51
N ALA A 561 -1.73 18.99 13.31
CA ALA A 561 -2.92 18.22 12.98
C ALA A 561 -2.68 16.70 13.14
N LEU A 562 -1.55 16.18 12.69
CA LEU A 562 -1.16 14.77 12.90
C LEU A 562 -1.06 14.42 14.38
N ARG A 563 -0.39 15.28 15.18
CA ARG A 563 -0.28 15.10 16.63
C ARG A 563 -1.64 15.11 17.32
N ASP A 564 -2.52 16.04 16.94
CA ASP A 564 -3.88 16.13 17.49
C ASP A 564 -4.71 14.89 17.14
N ASN A 565 -4.40 14.23 16.03
CA ASN A 565 -4.96 12.94 15.63
C ASN A 565 -4.17 11.72 16.15
N GLY A 566 -3.26 11.91 17.12
CA GLY A 566 -2.54 10.82 17.77
C GLY A 566 -1.44 10.19 16.93
N VAL A 567 -0.90 10.91 15.93
CA VAL A 567 0.25 10.47 15.12
C VAL A 567 1.49 11.24 15.53
N THR A 568 2.49 10.53 16.04
CA THR A 568 3.80 11.10 16.38
C THR A 568 4.69 11.13 15.13
N VAL A 569 5.23 12.30 14.81
CA VAL A 569 6.15 12.46 13.68
C VAL A 569 7.59 12.32 14.14
N LYS A 570 8.38 11.48 13.47
CA LYS A 570 9.81 11.29 13.66
C LYS A 570 10.54 11.53 12.35
N VAL A 571 11.73 12.10 12.40
CA VAL A 571 12.52 12.48 11.22
C VAL A 571 13.72 11.56 11.08
N LEU A 572 13.81 10.85 9.96
CA LEU A 572 14.89 9.92 9.62
C LEU A 572 15.61 10.41 8.37
N THR A 573 16.81 10.93 8.51
CA THR A 573 17.54 11.56 7.40
C THR A 573 19.00 11.16 7.31
N GLY A 574 19.55 11.18 6.10
CA GLY A 574 20.98 11.08 5.86
C GLY A 574 21.75 12.39 6.12
N ASP A 575 21.04 13.49 6.38
CA ASP A 575 21.61 14.84 6.50
C ASP A 575 22.30 15.09 7.85
N ASN A 576 22.91 16.28 7.95
CA ASN A 576 23.56 16.77 9.15
C ASN A 576 22.57 16.95 10.31
N PRO A 577 22.91 16.49 11.53
CA PRO A 577 22.03 16.54 12.69
C PRO A 577 21.68 17.98 13.11
N THR A 578 22.62 18.91 13.00
CA THR A 578 22.43 20.31 13.44
C THR A 578 21.42 21.04 12.56
N VAL A 579 21.53 20.90 11.23
CA VAL A 579 20.59 21.47 10.25
C VAL A 579 19.21 20.86 10.43
N THR A 580 19.15 19.53 10.57
CA THR A 580 17.88 18.80 10.76
C THR A 580 17.18 19.25 12.05
N ALA A 581 17.90 19.36 13.15
CA ALA A 581 17.34 19.80 14.43
C ALA A 581 16.80 21.23 14.37
N LYS A 582 17.45 22.13 13.61
CA LYS A 582 16.98 23.51 13.40
C LYS A 582 15.66 23.51 12.64
N ILE A 583 15.59 22.83 11.49
CA ILE A 583 14.37 22.74 10.69
C ILE A 583 13.23 22.12 11.47
N CYS A 584 13.48 21.06 12.22
CA CYS A 584 12.47 20.44 13.07
C CYS A 584 11.87 21.45 14.07
N ARG A 585 12.69 22.25 14.71
CA ARG A 585 12.22 23.31 15.64
C ARG A 585 11.38 24.38 14.92
N GLU A 586 11.78 24.80 13.73
CA GLU A 586 11.04 25.77 12.93
C GLU A 586 9.65 25.27 12.52
N VAL A 587 9.48 23.97 12.28
CA VAL A 587 8.18 23.35 11.96
C VAL A 587 7.41 22.86 13.19
N GLY A 588 7.90 23.17 14.43
CA GLY A 588 7.20 22.84 15.68
C GLY A 588 7.41 21.41 16.19
N LEU A 589 8.47 20.72 15.71
CA LEU A 589 8.91 19.45 16.28
C LEU A 589 9.97 19.68 17.36
N GLU A 590 9.80 19.05 18.51
CA GLU A 590 10.83 19.01 19.54
C GLU A 590 11.95 18.09 19.07
N ALA A 591 13.06 18.68 18.58
CA ALA A 591 14.16 17.93 18.00
C ALA A 591 14.90 17.07 19.05
N GLY A 592 14.99 17.56 20.29
CA GLY A 592 15.80 16.93 21.34
C GLY A 592 17.25 16.78 20.89
N GLU A 593 17.92 15.76 21.40
CA GLU A 593 19.25 15.37 20.97
C GLU A 593 19.13 14.34 19.83
N PRO A 594 19.65 14.63 18.61
CA PRO A 594 19.58 13.70 17.49
C PRO A 594 20.35 12.40 17.75
N LEU A 595 19.79 11.26 17.35
CA LEU A 595 20.48 9.97 17.38
C LEU A 595 21.20 9.77 16.04
N LEU A 596 22.49 9.43 16.06
CA LEU A 596 23.31 9.31 14.85
C LEU A 596 23.37 7.87 14.35
N GLY A 597 23.51 7.70 13.04
CA GLY A 597 23.64 6.39 12.42
C GLY A 597 24.80 5.56 12.98
N ARG A 598 25.97 6.16 13.24
CA ARG A 598 27.12 5.50 13.89
C ARG A 598 26.77 4.93 15.27
N ASP A 599 25.92 5.61 16.05
CA ASP A 599 25.55 5.16 17.38
C ASP A 599 24.57 3.97 17.28
N ILE A 600 23.64 4.02 16.29
CA ILE A 600 22.70 2.94 16.00
C ILE A 600 23.43 1.65 15.59
N GLU A 601 24.53 1.75 14.84
CA GLU A 601 25.29 0.58 14.36
C GLU A 601 25.82 -0.27 15.51
N HIS A 602 26.24 0.37 16.61
CA HIS A 602 26.81 -0.28 17.77
C HIS A 602 25.80 -0.64 18.88
N MET A 603 24.50 -0.27 18.71
CA MET A 603 23.46 -0.57 19.68
C MET A 603 22.87 -1.96 19.48
N ASP A 604 22.62 -2.66 20.58
CA ASP A 604 21.76 -3.85 20.58
C ASP A 604 20.30 -3.48 20.31
N ASP A 605 19.51 -4.40 19.80
CA ASP A 605 18.12 -4.16 19.44
C ASP A 605 17.24 -3.73 20.64
N GLU A 606 17.52 -4.24 21.84
CA GLU A 606 16.81 -3.83 23.07
C GLU A 606 17.12 -2.38 23.47
N VAL A 607 18.38 -1.96 23.32
CA VAL A 607 18.80 -0.58 23.59
C VAL A 607 18.21 0.35 22.56
N LEU A 608 18.27 -0.05 21.28
CA LEU A 608 17.68 0.72 20.20
C LEU A 608 16.18 0.89 20.39
N ALA A 609 15.44 -0.18 20.75
CA ALA A 609 14.01 -0.14 20.99
C ALA A 609 13.62 0.91 22.06
N ARG A 610 14.42 1.08 23.10
CA ARG A 610 14.20 2.14 24.10
C ARG A 610 14.54 3.53 23.56
N ARG A 611 15.67 3.66 22.86
CA ARG A 611 16.14 4.95 22.34
C ARG A 611 15.22 5.53 21.25
N VAL A 612 14.62 4.70 20.40
CA VAL A 612 13.71 5.17 19.35
C VAL A 612 12.44 5.80 19.91
N GLU A 613 12.02 5.43 21.14
CA GLU A 613 10.88 6.08 21.80
C GLU A 613 11.23 7.52 22.24
N GLU A 614 12.41 7.70 22.81
CA GLU A 614 12.85 8.97 23.41
C GLU A 614 13.24 10.02 22.37
N ARG A 615 13.63 9.60 21.16
CA ARG A 615 14.22 10.45 20.14
C ARG A 615 13.23 10.79 19.02
N THR A 616 13.28 12.03 18.56
CA THR A 616 12.46 12.52 17.44
C THR A 616 13.25 12.59 16.13
N VAL A 617 14.55 12.88 16.22
CA VAL A 617 15.43 13.10 15.06
C VAL A 617 16.52 12.02 15.01
N PHE A 618 16.65 11.41 13.85
CA PHE A 618 17.67 10.42 13.52
C PHE A 618 18.45 10.92 12.31
N ALA A 619 19.72 11.16 12.45
CA ALA A 619 20.53 11.83 11.43
C ALA A 619 21.74 11.00 10.99
N LYS A 620 22.28 11.32 9.80
CA LYS A 620 23.37 10.58 9.16
C LYS A 620 23.09 9.07 9.04
N LEU A 621 21.84 8.73 8.71
CA LEU A 621 21.41 7.34 8.56
C LEU A 621 21.75 6.79 7.16
N THR A 622 22.18 5.54 7.14
CA THR A 622 22.17 4.72 5.93
C THR A 622 20.76 4.16 5.67
N PRO A 623 20.45 3.68 4.45
CA PRO A 623 19.16 3.05 4.14
C PRO A 623 18.81 1.88 5.07
N LEU A 624 19.78 1.04 5.40
CA LEU A 624 19.57 -0.09 6.32
C LEU A 624 19.31 0.36 7.76
N GLN A 625 19.95 1.43 8.20
CA GLN A 625 19.72 2.00 9.55
C GLN A 625 18.33 2.63 9.64
N LYS A 626 17.82 3.27 8.56
CA LYS A 626 16.40 3.72 8.50
C LYS A 626 15.45 2.55 8.73
N SER A 627 15.64 1.44 8.02
CA SER A 627 14.83 0.22 8.20
C SER A 627 14.93 -0.34 9.62
N ARG A 628 16.13 -0.35 10.21
CA ARG A 628 16.34 -0.84 11.58
C ARG A 628 15.60 -0.01 12.63
N VAL A 629 15.56 1.31 12.48
CA VAL A 629 14.77 2.22 13.36
C VAL A 629 13.26 1.89 13.24
N LEU A 630 12.75 1.68 12.03
CA LEU A 630 11.35 1.30 11.82
C LEU A 630 11.01 -0.02 12.52
N LYS A 631 11.84 -1.04 12.35
CA LYS A 631 11.65 -2.35 13.00
C LYS A 631 11.68 -2.27 14.51
N ALA A 632 12.53 -1.41 15.08
CA ALA A 632 12.56 -1.16 16.52
C ALA A 632 11.26 -0.52 17.02
N LEU A 633 10.70 0.45 16.31
CA LEU A 633 9.40 1.05 16.63
C LEU A 633 8.26 0.03 16.50
N GLN A 634 8.28 -0.80 15.47
CA GLN A 634 7.30 -1.89 15.28
C GLN A 634 7.38 -2.93 16.41
N ALA A 635 8.59 -3.28 16.85
CA ALA A 635 8.80 -4.18 17.97
C ALA A 635 8.19 -3.65 19.29
N ASN A 636 8.16 -2.32 19.46
CA ASN A 636 7.49 -1.65 20.60
C ASN A 636 5.95 -1.63 20.46
N GLY A 637 5.40 -2.18 19.39
CA GLY A 637 3.95 -2.28 19.15
C GLY A 637 3.33 -1.10 18.42
N HIS A 638 4.15 -0.20 17.83
CA HIS A 638 3.67 0.87 16.97
C HIS A 638 3.28 0.37 15.58
N THR A 639 2.33 1.06 14.98
CA THR A 639 2.03 0.94 13.54
C THR A 639 2.72 2.09 12.82
N VAL A 640 3.81 1.77 12.13
CA VAL A 640 4.74 2.75 11.61
C VAL A 640 4.50 3.00 10.13
N GLY A 641 4.21 4.27 9.78
CA GLY A 641 4.27 4.75 8.42
C GLY A 641 5.65 5.34 8.11
N PHE A 642 6.11 5.17 6.88
CA PHE A 642 7.32 5.82 6.38
C PHE A 642 7.03 6.58 5.10
N LEU A 643 7.36 7.88 5.11
CA LEU A 643 7.25 8.74 3.93
C LEU A 643 8.65 9.01 3.38
N GLY A 644 8.89 8.56 2.15
CA GLY A 644 10.15 8.73 1.45
C GLY A 644 9.98 8.79 -0.07
N ASP A 645 10.89 9.45 -0.75
CA ASP A 645 10.85 9.66 -2.21
C ASP A 645 12.16 9.33 -2.92
N GLY A 646 13.21 9.03 -2.16
CA GLY A 646 14.54 8.73 -2.68
C GLY A 646 14.85 7.25 -2.81
N ILE A 647 15.95 6.94 -3.50
CA ILE A 647 16.49 5.59 -3.63
C ILE A 647 16.81 4.99 -2.25
N ASN A 648 17.34 5.82 -1.37
CA ASN A 648 17.74 5.45 -0.01
C ASN A 648 16.57 5.02 0.88
N ASP A 649 15.34 5.32 0.46
CA ASP A 649 14.13 5.08 1.23
C ASP A 649 13.47 3.74 0.89
N ALA A 650 13.85 3.12 -0.23
CA ALA A 650 13.20 1.90 -0.70
C ALA A 650 13.17 0.74 0.33
N PRO A 651 14.24 0.44 1.08
CA PRO A 651 14.18 -0.57 2.14
C PRO A 651 13.21 -0.19 3.26
N ALA A 652 13.23 1.06 3.70
CA ALA A 652 12.35 1.57 4.75
C ALA A 652 10.88 1.59 4.31
N LEU A 653 10.59 1.95 3.05
CA LEU A 653 9.25 1.91 2.46
C LEU A 653 8.65 0.50 2.45
N ARG A 654 9.48 -0.53 2.20
CA ARG A 654 9.04 -1.94 2.22
C ARG A 654 8.85 -2.50 3.62
N ASP A 655 9.69 -2.09 4.56
CA ASP A 655 9.71 -2.62 5.93
C ASP A 655 8.69 -1.91 6.84
N ALA A 656 8.22 -0.72 6.48
CA ALA A 656 7.16 -0.01 7.18
C ALA A 656 5.81 -0.76 7.11
N ASP A 657 4.94 -0.56 8.10
CA ASP A 657 3.56 -1.07 8.04
C ASP A 657 2.76 -0.40 6.92
N VAL A 658 3.11 0.86 6.60
CA VAL A 658 2.62 1.62 5.45
C VAL A 658 3.77 2.37 4.82
N GLY A 659 4.21 1.93 3.65
CA GLY A 659 5.14 2.70 2.81
C GLY A 659 4.41 3.77 2.02
N ILE A 660 4.82 5.02 2.16
CA ILE A 660 4.19 6.17 1.51
C ILE A 660 5.25 6.87 0.66
N SER A 661 4.97 7.09 -0.62
CA SER A 661 5.83 7.87 -1.49
C SER A 661 5.04 9.00 -2.16
N VAL A 662 5.71 9.77 -3.00
CA VAL A 662 5.10 10.87 -3.73
C VAL A 662 5.21 10.65 -5.24
N ASP A 663 4.35 11.27 -6.02
CA ASP A 663 4.36 11.13 -7.49
C ASP A 663 5.67 11.64 -8.12
N SER A 664 6.29 12.66 -7.52
CA SER A 664 7.61 13.17 -7.91
C SER A 664 8.80 12.33 -7.41
N GLY A 665 8.55 11.25 -6.65
CA GLY A 665 9.60 10.37 -6.14
C GLY A 665 10.22 9.50 -7.22
N THR A 666 11.37 8.89 -6.90
CA THR A 666 12.05 7.94 -7.78
C THR A 666 11.18 6.70 -8.04
N ASP A 667 11.35 6.05 -9.17
CA ASP A 667 10.56 4.87 -9.54
C ASP A 667 10.66 3.75 -8.51
N ILE A 668 11.86 3.52 -7.97
CA ILE A 668 12.05 2.50 -6.93
C ILE A 668 11.31 2.85 -5.63
N ALA A 669 11.23 4.13 -5.26
CA ALA A 669 10.46 4.57 -4.11
C ALA A 669 8.96 4.39 -4.34
N LYS A 670 8.45 4.79 -5.52
CA LYS A 670 7.05 4.59 -5.90
C LYS A 670 6.66 3.11 -5.96
N GLU A 671 7.55 2.25 -6.47
CA GLU A 671 7.30 0.81 -6.55
C GLU A 671 7.29 0.15 -5.16
N SER A 672 8.18 0.57 -4.29
CA SER A 672 8.28 0.05 -2.91
C SER A 672 7.15 0.51 -2.01
N ALA A 673 6.46 1.60 -2.34
CA ALA A 673 5.40 2.19 -1.52
C ALA A 673 4.04 1.49 -1.71
N ASP A 674 3.22 1.53 -0.68
CA ASP A 674 1.83 1.08 -0.67
C ASP A 674 0.85 2.19 -1.09
N ILE A 675 1.22 3.44 -0.81
CA ILE A 675 0.42 4.64 -1.04
C ILE A 675 1.29 5.68 -1.74
N ILE A 676 0.72 6.38 -2.72
CA ILE A 676 1.35 7.49 -3.42
C ILE A 676 0.57 8.78 -3.18
N LEU A 677 1.25 9.82 -2.70
CA LEU A 677 0.70 11.16 -2.61
C LEU A 677 0.93 11.89 -3.94
N LEU A 678 -0.13 12.40 -4.56
CA LEU A 678 -0.03 13.20 -5.80
C LEU A 678 0.50 14.62 -5.53
N GLU A 679 0.47 15.05 -4.29
CA GLU A 679 1.14 16.25 -3.79
C GLU A 679 2.04 15.88 -2.61
N LYS A 680 3.26 16.37 -2.63
CA LYS A 680 4.23 16.18 -1.54
C LYS A 680 3.89 17.09 -0.36
N SER A 681 2.83 16.72 0.38
CA SER A 681 2.27 17.51 1.48
C SER A 681 1.85 16.61 2.64
N LEU A 682 2.30 16.97 3.85
CA LEU A 682 1.87 16.31 5.08
C LEU A 682 0.38 16.56 5.40
N MET A 683 -0.22 17.65 4.92
CA MET A 683 -1.66 17.89 5.05
C MET A 683 -2.47 16.88 4.24
N VAL A 684 -2.03 16.59 3.01
CA VAL A 684 -2.64 15.55 2.16
C VAL A 684 -2.53 14.18 2.82
N LEU A 685 -1.39 13.90 3.44
CA LEU A 685 -1.19 12.67 4.21
C LEU A 685 -2.15 12.60 5.40
N GLU A 686 -2.28 13.67 6.18
CA GLU A 686 -3.20 13.73 7.32
C GLU A 686 -4.66 13.48 6.90
N GLU A 687 -5.12 14.13 5.83
CA GLU A 687 -6.46 13.87 5.26
C GLU A 687 -6.64 12.40 4.86
N GLY A 688 -5.59 11.79 4.30
CA GLY A 688 -5.56 10.36 3.94
C GLY A 688 -5.68 9.46 5.17
N VAL A 689 -4.98 9.76 6.26
CA VAL A 689 -5.07 9.03 7.53
C VAL A 689 -6.49 9.06 8.08
N ILE A 690 -7.12 10.24 8.09
CA ILE A 690 -8.52 10.39 8.55
C ILE A 690 -9.47 9.56 7.69
N LYS A 691 -9.30 9.58 6.35
CA LYS A 691 -10.11 8.75 5.44
C LYS A 691 -9.85 7.25 5.62
N GLY A 692 -8.62 6.85 5.93
CA GLY A 692 -8.29 5.47 6.31
C GLY A 692 -9.04 5.03 7.56
N ARG A 693 -9.08 5.87 8.59
CA ARG A 693 -9.84 5.62 9.83
C ARG A 693 -11.35 5.54 9.58
N GLU A 694 -11.89 6.41 8.73
CA GLU A 694 -13.31 6.37 8.34
C GLU A 694 -13.64 5.05 7.64
N THR A 695 -12.81 4.62 6.71
CA THR A 695 -12.98 3.37 5.98
C THR A 695 -12.93 2.16 6.91
N PHE A 696 -11.91 2.10 7.77
CA PHE A 696 -11.78 1.03 8.76
C PHE A 696 -12.93 1.03 9.77
N GLY A 697 -13.37 2.21 10.21
CA GLY A 697 -14.50 2.36 11.12
C GLY A 697 -15.79 1.79 10.55
N ASN A 698 -16.07 2.00 9.27
CA ASN A 698 -17.24 1.42 8.62
C ASN A 698 -17.18 -0.10 8.50
N ILE A 699 -15.99 -0.68 8.33
CA ILE A 699 -15.79 -2.14 8.42
C ILE A 699 -16.09 -2.63 9.83
N MET A 700 -15.59 -1.95 10.86
CA MET A 700 -15.84 -2.30 12.25
C MET A 700 -17.31 -2.18 12.65
N LYS A 701 -18.04 -1.19 12.13
CA LYS A 701 -19.51 -1.11 12.31
C LYS A 701 -20.20 -2.36 11.80
N TYR A 702 -19.93 -2.73 10.56
CA TYR A 702 -20.51 -3.95 9.97
C TYR A 702 -20.23 -5.18 10.83
N LEU A 703 -18.98 -5.39 11.22
CA LEU A 703 -18.59 -6.56 12.03
C LEU A 703 -19.30 -6.63 13.37
N ASN A 704 -19.32 -5.52 14.09
CA ASN A 704 -19.97 -5.46 15.40
C ASN A 704 -21.50 -5.62 15.30
N MET A 705 -22.12 -5.02 14.31
CA MET A 705 -23.56 -5.14 14.07
C MET A 705 -23.95 -6.56 13.70
N THR A 706 -23.24 -7.16 12.73
CA THR A 706 -23.52 -8.52 12.25
C THR A 706 -23.29 -9.55 13.35
N ALA A 707 -22.19 -9.45 14.08
CA ALA A 707 -21.90 -10.36 15.18
C ALA A 707 -22.96 -10.27 16.29
N SER A 708 -23.36 -9.05 16.68
CA SER A 708 -24.36 -8.84 17.72
C SER A 708 -25.75 -9.29 17.30
N SER A 709 -26.13 -8.99 16.06
CA SER A 709 -27.44 -9.36 15.51
C SER A 709 -27.57 -10.88 15.38
N ASN A 710 -26.56 -11.54 14.83
CA ASN A 710 -26.55 -12.99 14.68
C ASN A 710 -26.59 -13.70 16.04
N PHE A 711 -25.84 -13.19 17.03
CA PHE A 711 -25.91 -13.75 18.39
C PHE A 711 -27.28 -13.59 19.00
N GLY A 712 -27.90 -12.40 18.90
CA GLY A 712 -29.25 -12.16 19.42
C GLY A 712 -30.29 -13.06 18.76
N ASN A 713 -30.26 -13.20 17.44
CA ASN A 713 -31.18 -14.06 16.70
C ASN A 713 -31.10 -15.52 17.14
N VAL A 714 -29.91 -16.08 17.28
CA VAL A 714 -29.72 -17.46 17.69
C VAL A 714 -30.22 -17.68 19.12
N PHE A 715 -29.96 -16.72 20.01
CA PHE A 715 -30.45 -16.81 21.38
C PHE A 715 -32.00 -16.78 21.42
N SER A 716 -32.64 -15.92 20.63
CA SER A 716 -34.10 -15.88 20.47
C SER A 716 -34.64 -17.20 19.89
N VAL A 717 -33.99 -17.73 18.87
CA VAL A 717 -34.37 -19.04 18.29
C VAL A 717 -34.31 -20.15 19.33
N LEU A 718 -33.28 -20.20 20.17
CA LEU A 718 -33.15 -21.22 21.23
C LEU A 718 -34.29 -21.13 22.22
N VAL A 719 -34.62 -19.92 22.70
CA VAL A 719 -35.72 -19.70 23.64
C VAL A 719 -37.05 -20.10 23.01
N ALA A 720 -37.34 -19.66 21.81
CA ALA A 720 -38.56 -20.02 21.10
C ALA A 720 -38.65 -21.53 20.83
N SER A 721 -37.56 -22.16 20.42
CA SER A 721 -37.52 -23.60 20.13
C SER A 721 -37.81 -24.44 21.36
N ALA A 722 -37.39 -23.98 22.56
CA ALA A 722 -37.59 -24.70 23.80
C ALA A 722 -39.02 -24.65 24.31
N PHE A 723 -39.78 -23.56 24.09
CA PHE A 723 -41.06 -23.28 24.71
C PHE A 723 -42.29 -23.34 23.77
N ILE A 724 -42.06 -23.18 22.45
CA ILE A 724 -43.12 -23.09 21.45
C ILE A 724 -43.33 -24.45 20.78
N PRO A 725 -44.58 -24.99 20.63
CA PRO A 725 -44.85 -26.33 20.12
C PRO A 725 -44.66 -26.45 18.60
N PHE A 726 -44.45 -25.40 17.87
CA PHE A 726 -44.19 -25.36 16.43
C PHE A 726 -42.88 -24.63 16.18
N LEU A 727 -42.32 -24.65 14.95
CA LEU A 727 -41.18 -23.85 14.61
C LEU A 727 -41.48 -22.37 14.70
N PRO A 728 -40.67 -21.60 15.41
CA PRO A 728 -40.88 -20.16 15.58
C PRO A 728 -40.77 -19.38 14.27
N MET A 729 -40.06 -19.94 13.30
CA MET A 729 -39.92 -19.42 11.94
C MET A 729 -39.54 -20.58 11.01
N LEU A 730 -40.03 -20.62 9.79
CA LEU A 730 -39.61 -21.60 8.81
C LEU A 730 -38.20 -21.28 8.29
N ALA A 731 -37.51 -22.27 7.76
CA ALA A 731 -36.18 -22.10 7.15
C ALA A 731 -36.18 -20.99 6.07
N ILE A 732 -37.21 -20.99 5.22
CA ILE A 732 -37.39 -19.99 4.15
C ILE A 732 -37.56 -18.57 4.69
N HIS A 733 -38.24 -18.40 5.83
CA HIS A 733 -38.40 -17.10 6.47
C HIS A 733 -37.09 -16.53 6.98
N LEU A 734 -36.26 -17.38 7.63
CA LEU A 734 -34.94 -16.99 8.11
C LEU A 734 -34.03 -16.57 6.96
N LEU A 735 -34.05 -17.33 5.87
CA LEU A 735 -33.24 -17.04 4.70
C LEU A 735 -33.67 -15.72 4.04
N LEU A 736 -34.97 -15.50 3.88
CA LEU A 736 -35.50 -14.26 3.31
C LEU A 736 -35.19 -13.05 4.21
N GLN A 737 -35.34 -13.20 5.51
CA GLN A 737 -35.02 -12.16 6.49
C GLN A 737 -33.54 -11.78 6.45
N ASN A 738 -32.64 -12.77 6.44
CA ASN A 738 -31.22 -12.54 6.33
C ASN A 738 -30.82 -11.85 5.03
N LEU A 739 -31.40 -12.27 3.91
CA LEU A 739 -31.15 -11.63 2.61
C LEU A 739 -31.58 -10.16 2.63
N MET A 740 -32.76 -9.85 3.15
CA MET A 740 -33.26 -8.48 3.25
C MET A 740 -32.39 -7.64 4.20
N TYR A 741 -31.96 -8.20 5.31
CA TYR A 741 -31.06 -7.54 6.26
C TYR A 741 -29.71 -7.22 5.61
N ASP A 742 -29.14 -8.16 4.88
CA ASP A 742 -27.88 -7.97 4.16
C ASP A 742 -27.97 -6.81 3.15
N PHE A 743 -29.10 -6.68 2.45
CA PHE A 743 -29.36 -5.53 1.58
C PHE A 743 -29.30 -4.20 2.34
N SER A 744 -29.82 -4.16 3.56
CA SER A 744 -29.81 -2.93 4.37
C SER A 744 -28.39 -2.47 4.72
N GLN A 745 -27.44 -3.40 4.80
CA GLN A 745 -26.05 -3.14 5.17
C GLN A 745 -25.14 -2.75 4.00
N LEU A 746 -25.59 -2.94 2.76
CA LEU A 746 -24.80 -2.60 1.57
C LEU A 746 -24.43 -1.12 1.47
N ALA A 747 -25.19 -0.26 2.12
CA ALA A 747 -24.97 1.18 2.13
C ALA A 747 -23.99 1.65 3.24
N LEU A 748 -23.60 0.77 4.18
CA LEU A 748 -22.67 1.13 5.28
C LEU A 748 -21.34 1.76 4.82
N PRO A 749 -20.73 1.38 3.70
CA PRO A 749 -19.53 2.06 3.21
C PRO A 749 -19.69 3.58 3.03
N TRP A 750 -20.92 4.07 2.85
CA TRP A 750 -21.22 5.51 2.69
C TRP A 750 -21.52 6.22 4.00
N ASP A 751 -21.55 5.51 5.12
CA ASP A 751 -21.86 6.11 6.41
C ASP A 751 -20.72 6.99 6.95
N LYS A 752 -21.08 7.88 7.88
CA LYS A 752 -20.16 8.81 8.52
C LYS A 752 -19.63 8.21 9.82
N MET A 753 -18.38 8.52 10.15
CA MET A 753 -17.80 8.18 11.46
C MET A 753 -17.87 9.34 12.43
N ASP A 754 -17.96 9.01 13.71
CA ASP A 754 -17.91 10.00 14.79
C ASP A 754 -16.51 10.65 14.86
N LYS A 755 -16.46 11.96 15.12
CA LYS A 755 -15.20 12.71 15.18
C LYS A 755 -14.24 12.15 16.24
N GLU A 756 -14.77 11.70 17.37
CA GLU A 756 -14.00 11.12 18.48
C GLU A 756 -13.33 9.80 18.08
N TYR A 757 -13.95 9.05 17.17
CA TYR A 757 -13.35 7.84 16.59
C TYR A 757 -12.15 8.18 15.70
N LEU A 758 -12.32 9.20 14.87
CA LEU A 758 -11.30 9.63 13.90
C LEU A 758 -10.08 10.28 14.58
N ALA A 759 -10.22 10.79 15.78
CA ALA A 759 -9.15 11.51 16.50
C ALA A 759 -8.01 10.60 17.02
N LYS A 760 -8.17 9.27 16.98
CA LYS A 760 -7.17 8.34 17.50
C LYS A 760 -6.90 7.20 16.51
N PRO A 761 -5.65 6.69 16.47
CA PRO A 761 -5.32 5.48 15.75
C PRO A 761 -6.17 4.29 16.22
N ARG A 762 -6.60 3.44 15.29
CA ARG A 762 -7.45 2.28 15.58
C ARG A 762 -6.81 1.01 15.02
N LYS A 763 -6.61 0.05 15.93
CA LYS A 763 -6.06 -1.26 15.61
C LYS A 763 -7.16 -2.32 15.64
N TRP A 764 -6.91 -3.44 14.98
CA TRP A 764 -7.82 -4.57 14.98
C TRP A 764 -7.88 -5.23 16.36
N ASP A 765 -9.08 -5.36 16.95
CA ASP A 765 -9.30 -6.01 18.24
C ASP A 765 -10.47 -7.01 18.18
N ALA A 766 -10.15 -8.28 17.90
CA ALA A 766 -11.15 -9.35 17.88
C ALA A 766 -11.78 -9.64 19.25
N ARG A 767 -11.08 -9.34 20.35
CA ARG A 767 -11.62 -9.54 21.71
C ARG A 767 -12.75 -8.55 22.00
N ASN A 768 -12.62 -7.33 21.50
CA ASN A 768 -13.66 -6.32 21.65
C ASN A 768 -14.92 -6.72 20.89
N ILE A 769 -14.81 -7.29 19.71
CA ILE A 769 -15.95 -7.81 18.93
C ILE A 769 -16.68 -8.89 19.73
N GLY A 770 -15.98 -9.83 20.32
CA GLY A 770 -16.57 -10.88 21.16
C GLY A 770 -17.30 -10.31 22.40
N ARG A 771 -16.70 -9.34 23.10
CA ARG A 771 -17.34 -8.64 24.24
C ARG A 771 -18.58 -7.86 23.80
N PHE A 772 -18.49 -7.17 22.68
CA PHE A 772 -19.58 -6.41 22.09
C PHE A 772 -20.75 -7.33 21.73
N MET A 773 -20.48 -8.46 21.08
CA MET A 773 -21.48 -9.48 20.73
C MET A 773 -22.23 -10.00 21.96
N LEU A 774 -21.50 -10.37 23.03
CA LEU A 774 -22.07 -10.92 24.26
C LEU A 774 -22.86 -9.87 25.08
N TRP A 775 -22.48 -8.59 25.00
CA TRP A 775 -23.13 -7.52 25.77
C TRP A 775 -24.36 -6.94 25.06
N ILE A 776 -24.23 -6.70 23.76
CA ILE A 776 -25.28 -6.03 22.98
C ILE A 776 -26.26 -7.03 22.35
N GLY A 777 -25.78 -8.23 21.95
CA GLY A 777 -26.62 -9.23 21.28
C GLY A 777 -27.91 -9.60 22.02
N PRO A 778 -27.83 -9.96 23.31
CA PRO A 778 -29.05 -10.31 24.09
C PRO A 778 -30.06 -9.20 24.22
N THR A 779 -29.71 -7.94 23.96
CA THR A 779 -30.61 -6.80 24.03
C THR A 779 -31.77 -6.92 23.04
N SER A 780 -31.51 -7.35 21.81
CA SER A 780 -32.59 -7.58 20.82
C SER A 780 -33.45 -8.78 21.20
N SER A 781 -32.85 -9.82 21.79
CA SER A 781 -33.59 -11.03 22.19
C SER A 781 -34.67 -10.77 23.23
N ILE A 782 -34.51 -9.76 24.10
CA ILE A 782 -35.56 -9.37 25.06
C ILE A 782 -36.84 -8.97 24.32
N PHE A 783 -36.71 -8.27 23.21
CA PHE A 783 -37.85 -7.78 22.42
C PHE A 783 -38.40 -8.86 21.49
N ASP A 784 -37.58 -9.79 21.01
CA ASP A 784 -38.05 -11.00 20.34
C ASP A 784 -38.94 -11.82 21.31
N ILE A 785 -38.50 -12.05 22.54
CA ILE A 785 -39.25 -12.77 23.56
C ILE A 785 -40.55 -12.01 23.93
N THR A 786 -40.48 -10.68 23.97
CA THR A 786 -41.70 -9.86 24.18
C THR A 786 -42.67 -10.05 23.02
N THR A 787 -42.19 -10.10 21.79
CA THR A 787 -43.02 -10.38 20.61
C THR A 787 -43.59 -11.80 20.64
N PHE A 788 -42.84 -12.79 21.11
CA PHE A 788 -43.35 -14.15 21.31
C PHE A 788 -44.49 -14.17 22.33
N ALA A 789 -44.35 -13.48 23.45
CA ALA A 789 -45.39 -13.37 24.46
C ALA A 789 -46.61 -12.61 23.92
N LEU A 790 -46.41 -11.56 23.16
CA LEU A 790 -47.49 -10.79 22.52
C LEU A 790 -48.30 -11.66 21.55
N MET A 791 -47.59 -12.38 20.65
CA MET A 791 -48.26 -13.27 19.70
C MET A 791 -48.97 -14.43 20.38
N TRP A 792 -48.38 -14.99 21.45
CA TRP A 792 -48.94 -16.09 22.20
C TRP A 792 -50.17 -15.71 23.02
N TYR A 793 -50.11 -14.62 23.79
CA TYR A 793 -51.18 -14.24 24.74
C TYR A 793 -52.18 -13.24 24.19
N VAL A 794 -51.74 -12.25 23.43
CA VAL A 794 -52.66 -11.17 22.94
C VAL A 794 -53.33 -11.59 21.64
N PHE A 795 -52.58 -12.16 20.71
CA PHE A 795 -53.10 -12.57 19.40
C PHE A 795 -53.50 -14.06 19.36
N ALA A 796 -53.34 -14.75 20.47
CA ALA A 796 -53.74 -16.17 20.63
C ALA A 796 -53.12 -17.09 19.54
N ALA A 797 -51.98 -16.76 19.02
CA ALA A 797 -51.21 -17.60 18.07
C ALA A 797 -50.44 -18.69 18.83
N ASN A 798 -51.13 -19.57 19.50
CA ASN A 798 -50.64 -20.54 20.46
C ASN A 798 -50.92 -21.99 20.07
N SER A 799 -51.31 -22.25 18.84
CA SER A 799 -51.54 -23.57 18.28
C SER A 799 -50.80 -23.75 16.97
N VAL A 800 -50.61 -25.00 16.55
CA VAL A 800 -49.96 -25.33 15.27
C VAL A 800 -50.70 -24.72 14.07
N GLU A 801 -52.02 -24.60 14.17
CA GLU A 801 -52.89 -23.98 13.15
C GLU A 801 -52.67 -22.48 13.01
N MET A 802 -52.26 -21.80 14.09
CA MET A 802 -51.95 -20.37 14.12
C MET A 802 -50.46 -20.08 13.98
N ALA A 803 -49.65 -21.08 13.67
CA ALA A 803 -48.18 -20.93 13.52
C ALA A 803 -47.82 -19.86 12.50
N SER A 804 -48.52 -19.77 11.38
CA SER A 804 -48.25 -18.78 10.32
C SER A 804 -48.42 -17.35 10.81
N LEU A 805 -49.40 -17.09 11.68
CA LEU A 805 -49.59 -15.77 12.27
C LEU A 805 -48.45 -15.38 13.23
N PHE A 806 -48.05 -16.33 14.06
CA PHE A 806 -46.88 -16.16 14.95
C PHE A 806 -45.61 -15.87 14.17
N GLN A 807 -45.35 -16.66 13.14
CA GLN A 807 -44.20 -16.52 12.27
C GLN A 807 -44.16 -15.19 11.54
N SER A 808 -45.34 -14.70 11.05
CA SER A 808 -45.47 -13.37 10.43
C SER A 808 -45.17 -12.24 11.41
N GLY A 809 -45.63 -12.34 12.64
CA GLY A 809 -45.40 -11.37 13.69
C GLY A 809 -43.93 -11.23 14.02
N TRP A 810 -43.23 -12.35 14.21
CA TRP A 810 -41.81 -12.33 14.50
C TRP A 810 -40.98 -11.97 13.25
N PHE A 811 -41.42 -12.38 12.06
CA PHE A 811 -40.73 -12.00 10.82
C PHE A 811 -40.61 -10.48 10.67
N ILE A 812 -41.75 -9.76 10.86
CA ILE A 812 -41.73 -8.30 10.76
C ILE A 812 -40.92 -7.67 11.89
N GLU A 813 -41.19 -8.04 13.14
CA GLU A 813 -40.50 -7.46 14.29
C GLU A 813 -38.98 -7.71 14.21
N GLY A 814 -38.60 -8.95 13.94
CA GLY A 814 -37.19 -9.34 13.84
C GLY A 814 -36.44 -8.61 12.73
N LEU A 815 -37.05 -8.45 11.54
CA LEU A 815 -36.43 -7.70 10.45
C LEU A 815 -36.35 -6.20 10.78
N LEU A 816 -37.36 -5.61 11.36
CA LEU A 816 -37.36 -4.18 11.70
C LEU A 816 -36.40 -3.88 12.85
N SER A 817 -36.33 -4.70 13.88
CA SER A 817 -35.39 -4.53 14.99
C SER A 817 -33.93 -4.70 14.52
N GLN A 818 -33.61 -5.72 13.69
CA GLN A 818 -32.30 -5.90 13.06
C GLN A 818 -31.91 -4.71 12.19
N THR A 819 -32.85 -4.15 11.43
CA THR A 819 -32.56 -3.00 10.57
C THR A 819 -32.34 -1.73 11.39
N LEU A 820 -33.09 -1.54 12.49
CA LEU A 820 -32.88 -0.45 13.45
C LEU A 820 -31.52 -0.55 14.17
N VAL A 821 -31.01 -1.76 14.42
CA VAL A 821 -29.68 -1.96 15.00
C VAL A 821 -28.61 -1.19 14.22
N VAL A 822 -28.71 -1.13 12.90
CA VAL A 822 -27.80 -0.36 12.06
C VAL A 822 -27.71 1.09 12.53
N HIS A 823 -28.85 1.72 12.78
CA HIS A 823 -28.89 3.11 13.26
C HIS A 823 -28.45 3.24 14.72
N MET A 824 -28.83 2.29 15.58
CA MET A 824 -28.52 2.32 17.01
C MET A 824 -27.02 2.12 17.28
N LEU A 825 -26.38 1.21 16.58
CA LEU A 825 -24.98 0.82 16.86
C LEU A 825 -23.93 1.59 16.05
N ARG A 826 -24.30 2.25 14.96
CA ARG A 826 -23.37 2.95 14.05
C ARG A 826 -22.63 4.13 14.70
N THR A 827 -23.12 4.65 15.78
CA THR A 827 -22.57 5.83 16.47
C THR A 827 -22.55 5.65 17.97
N ARG A 828 -21.57 6.28 18.62
CA ARG A 828 -21.52 6.44 20.07
C ARG A 828 -22.62 7.35 20.60
N LYS A 829 -23.10 8.27 19.77
CA LYS A 829 -24.10 9.31 20.11
C LYS A 829 -25.52 8.76 20.08
N ILE A 830 -26.49 9.59 20.47
CA ILE A 830 -27.92 9.25 20.37
C ILE A 830 -28.30 9.30 18.88
N PRO A 831 -28.75 8.16 18.30
CA PRO A 831 -29.18 8.11 16.91
C PRO A 831 -30.32 9.05 16.61
N PHE A 832 -30.41 9.53 15.36
CA PHE A 832 -31.41 10.46 14.83
C PHE A 832 -31.42 11.85 15.47
N ILE A 833 -30.97 12.00 16.71
CA ILE A 833 -30.95 13.29 17.45
C ILE A 833 -29.58 13.94 17.35
N GLN A 834 -28.56 13.25 17.77
CA GLN A 834 -27.16 13.77 17.78
C GLN A 834 -26.34 13.35 16.56
N SER A 835 -26.70 12.22 15.95
CA SER A 835 -26.03 11.71 14.77
C SER A 835 -27.02 10.99 13.87
N THR A 836 -27.18 11.49 12.65
CA THR A 836 -27.98 10.85 11.60
C THR A 836 -27.09 10.05 10.66
N ALA A 837 -27.58 8.90 10.19
CA ALA A 837 -26.89 8.11 9.18
C ALA A 837 -26.81 8.89 7.86
N ALA A 838 -25.85 8.51 7.00
CA ALA A 838 -25.79 9.04 5.66
C ALA A 838 -27.06 8.67 4.86
N LEU A 839 -27.43 9.52 3.91
CA LEU A 839 -28.65 9.33 3.13
C LEU A 839 -28.76 7.94 2.46
N PRO A 840 -27.71 7.36 1.86
CA PRO A 840 -27.79 6.01 1.30
C PRO A 840 -28.16 4.94 2.34
N VAL A 841 -27.64 5.07 3.57
CA VAL A 841 -27.96 4.14 4.68
C VAL A 841 -29.42 4.30 5.09
N MET A 842 -29.90 5.53 5.23
CA MET A 842 -31.31 5.81 5.58
C MET A 842 -32.28 5.28 4.51
N LEU A 843 -31.95 5.46 3.22
CA LEU A 843 -32.77 4.97 2.13
C LEU A 843 -32.78 3.43 2.05
N ALA A 844 -31.62 2.79 2.18
CA ALA A 844 -31.51 1.33 2.14
C ALA A 844 -32.26 0.67 3.30
N THR A 845 -32.05 1.16 4.52
CA THR A 845 -32.72 0.64 5.71
C THR A 845 -34.22 0.92 5.69
N GLY A 846 -34.65 2.13 5.30
CA GLY A 846 -36.05 2.48 5.15
C GLY A 846 -36.78 1.64 4.10
N LEU A 847 -36.16 1.39 2.97
CA LEU A 847 -36.69 0.51 1.92
C LEU A 847 -36.87 -0.92 2.43
N VAL A 848 -35.84 -1.47 3.09
CA VAL A 848 -35.91 -2.84 3.65
C VAL A 848 -36.99 -2.95 4.72
N MET A 849 -37.12 -1.96 5.60
CA MET A 849 -38.20 -1.94 6.60
C MET A 849 -39.60 -1.89 5.96
N ALA A 850 -39.79 -1.05 4.96
CA ALA A 850 -41.04 -0.95 4.22
C ALA A 850 -41.40 -2.25 3.51
N LEU A 851 -40.44 -2.87 2.81
CA LEU A 851 -40.63 -4.16 2.16
C LEU A 851 -40.90 -5.27 3.18
N GLY A 852 -40.23 -5.27 4.33
CA GLY A 852 -40.42 -6.23 5.40
C GLY A 852 -41.87 -6.21 5.96
N ILE A 853 -42.44 -5.03 6.14
CA ILE A 853 -43.83 -4.87 6.52
C ILE A 853 -44.77 -5.33 5.41
N TYR A 854 -44.45 -5.07 4.17
CA TYR A 854 -45.28 -5.41 3.01
C TYR A 854 -45.30 -6.92 2.69
N VAL A 855 -44.19 -7.64 2.91
CA VAL A 855 -44.03 -9.06 2.52
C VAL A 855 -45.21 -9.94 2.99
N PRO A 856 -45.63 -9.95 4.27
CA PRO A 856 -46.76 -10.78 4.69
C PRO A 856 -48.11 -10.44 4.02
N PHE A 857 -48.25 -9.24 3.50
CA PHE A 857 -49.43 -8.78 2.77
C PHE A 857 -49.35 -8.99 1.26
N SER A 858 -48.19 -9.41 0.77
CA SER A 858 -47.94 -9.61 -0.65
C SER A 858 -48.23 -11.05 -1.09
N PRO A 859 -48.35 -11.32 -2.41
CA PRO A 859 -48.40 -12.69 -2.93
C PRO A 859 -47.16 -13.52 -2.55
N LEU A 860 -46.01 -12.89 -2.40
CA LEU A 860 -44.78 -13.57 -1.94
C LEU A 860 -44.96 -14.11 -0.52
N GLY A 861 -45.56 -13.35 0.38
CA GLY A 861 -45.83 -13.79 1.75
C GLY A 861 -46.68 -15.05 1.78
N SER A 862 -47.77 -15.12 1.01
CA SER A 862 -48.62 -16.30 0.92
C SER A 862 -47.86 -17.51 0.34
N MET A 863 -46.93 -17.30 -0.61
CA MET A 863 -46.10 -18.37 -1.18
C MET A 863 -45.10 -18.95 -0.19
N VAL A 864 -44.62 -18.16 0.77
CA VAL A 864 -43.68 -18.63 1.81
C VAL A 864 -44.39 -19.01 3.11
N GLY A 865 -45.72 -19.00 3.18
CA GLY A 865 -46.48 -19.42 4.35
C GLY A 865 -46.66 -18.32 5.41
N LEU A 866 -46.44 -17.05 5.07
CA LEU A 866 -46.77 -15.90 5.92
C LEU A 866 -48.21 -15.43 5.63
N VAL A 867 -48.86 -14.92 6.68
CA VAL A 867 -50.22 -14.40 6.61
C VAL A 867 -50.25 -12.92 6.99
N PRO A 868 -51.19 -12.14 6.45
CA PRO A 868 -51.37 -10.75 6.86
C PRO A 868 -51.64 -10.63 8.36
N LEU A 869 -51.03 -9.64 9.01
CA LEU A 869 -51.24 -9.36 10.42
C LEU A 869 -52.42 -8.44 10.64
N PRO A 870 -53.20 -8.58 11.76
CA PRO A 870 -54.25 -7.66 12.12
C PRO A 870 -53.68 -6.25 12.41
N TRP A 871 -54.53 -5.21 12.18
CA TRP A 871 -54.08 -3.82 12.36
C TRP A 871 -53.71 -3.48 13.80
N GLU A 872 -54.27 -4.16 14.78
CA GLU A 872 -53.95 -4.01 16.20
C GLU A 872 -52.51 -4.41 16.54
N TYR A 873 -51.83 -5.19 15.66
CA TYR A 873 -50.43 -5.57 15.84
C TYR A 873 -49.47 -4.37 15.71
N PHE A 874 -49.75 -3.45 14.80
CA PHE A 874 -48.80 -2.36 14.48
C PHE A 874 -48.59 -1.36 15.63
N PRO A 875 -49.57 -0.93 16.43
CA PRO A 875 -49.30 -0.16 17.63
C PRO A 875 -48.37 -0.86 18.61
N TRP A 876 -48.54 -2.18 18.79
CA TRP A 876 -47.65 -3.00 19.62
C TRP A 876 -46.25 -3.08 19.04
N LEU A 877 -46.12 -3.24 17.72
CA LEU A 877 -44.87 -3.23 17.01
C LEU A 877 -44.11 -1.92 17.22
N VAL A 878 -44.78 -0.79 17.04
CA VAL A 878 -44.18 0.55 17.26
C VAL A 878 -43.74 0.70 18.72
N GLY A 879 -44.57 0.29 19.70
CA GLY A 879 -44.19 0.30 21.10
C GLY A 879 -42.97 -0.56 21.42
N THR A 880 -42.89 -1.76 20.85
CA THR A 880 -41.76 -2.69 20.98
C THR A 880 -40.47 -2.09 20.41
N LEU A 881 -40.51 -1.55 19.19
CA LEU A 881 -39.36 -0.94 18.54
C LEU A 881 -38.87 0.33 19.26
N LEU A 882 -39.80 1.18 19.77
CA LEU A 882 -39.40 2.34 20.57
C LEU A 882 -38.74 1.91 21.88
N SER A 883 -39.29 0.92 22.55
CA SER A 883 -38.73 0.34 23.78
C SER A 883 -37.34 -0.27 23.51
N TYR A 884 -37.17 -0.97 22.38
CA TYR A 884 -35.92 -1.48 21.92
C TYR A 884 -34.91 -0.34 21.77
N CYS A 885 -35.25 0.73 21.10
CA CYS A 885 -34.34 1.88 20.93
C CYS A 885 -33.87 2.46 22.28
N VAL A 886 -34.76 2.59 23.26
CA VAL A 886 -34.44 3.10 24.60
C VAL A 886 -33.49 2.14 25.33
N VAL A 887 -33.79 0.85 25.33
CA VAL A 887 -32.98 -0.16 26.02
C VAL A 887 -31.62 -0.31 25.33
N ALA A 888 -31.60 -0.34 24.01
CA ALA A 888 -30.33 -0.40 23.23
C ALA A 888 -29.44 0.82 23.53
N GLN A 889 -30.01 2.03 23.61
CA GLN A 889 -29.27 3.24 23.96
C GLN A 889 -28.76 3.17 25.42
N THR A 890 -29.53 2.63 26.35
CA THR A 890 -29.10 2.43 27.73
C THR A 890 -27.97 1.44 27.82
N MET A 891 -28.09 0.28 27.17
CA MET A 891 -27.05 -0.75 27.15
C MET A 891 -25.79 -0.22 26.49
N LYS A 892 -25.88 0.55 25.43
CA LYS A 892 -24.76 1.24 24.80
C LYS A 892 -24.07 2.19 25.79
N THR A 893 -24.83 2.98 26.51
CA THR A 893 -24.27 3.91 27.51
C THR A 893 -23.55 3.17 28.62
N LEU A 894 -24.14 2.06 29.11
CA LEU A 894 -23.53 1.21 30.12
C LEU A 894 -22.23 0.57 29.60
N TYR A 895 -22.23 0.06 28.37
CA TYR A 895 -21.05 -0.50 27.72
C TYR A 895 -19.92 0.52 27.65
N ILE A 896 -20.21 1.75 27.18
CA ILE A 896 -19.24 2.84 27.07
C ILE A 896 -18.71 3.24 28.46
N ARG A 897 -19.57 3.29 29.49
CA ARG A 897 -19.13 3.60 30.87
C ARG A 897 -18.23 2.52 31.45
N ARG A 898 -18.52 1.23 31.16
CA ARG A 898 -17.78 0.07 31.68
C ARG A 898 -16.43 -0.14 30.97
N PHE A 899 -16.41 -0.04 29.67
CA PHE A 899 -15.25 -0.36 28.84
C PHE A 899 -14.53 0.86 28.27
N LYS A 900 -15.09 2.07 28.46
CA LYS A 900 -14.56 3.36 27.96
C LYS A 900 -14.31 3.41 26.44
N GLN A 901 -14.91 2.50 25.70
CA GLN A 901 -14.71 2.27 24.29
C GLN A 901 -16.04 2.00 23.59
N TRP A 902 -16.17 2.47 22.35
CA TRP A 902 -17.23 2.12 21.42
C TRP A 902 -16.60 1.92 20.06
N PHE A 903 -16.59 0.70 19.51
CA PHE A 903 -15.76 0.19 18.40
C PHE A 903 -14.26 0.10 18.67
#